data_b5df2b7538818b24aa812ac943f66753
#
_entry.id   b5df2b7538818b24aa812ac943f66753
#
_cell.length_a   1.000
_cell.length_b   1.000
_cell.length_c   1.000
_cell.angle_alpha   90.00
_cell.angle_beta   90.00
_cell.angle_gamma   90.00
#
_symmetry.space_group_name_H-M   'P 1'
#
loop_
_entity.id
_entity.type
_entity.pdbx_description
1 polymer ?
#
loop_
_entity_poly.entity_id
_entity_poly.type
_entity_poly.pdbx_seq_one_letter_code
_entity_poly.pdbx_strand_id
1 'polypeptide(L)'
;MAEPKSKKEQNLLNRTLLHQGTYTNDPIDLNNCDKEPIHIPGFIQPHGVLLAINTSLTPTIVQCSQNTEDHLGIAYEDVLGMPLENLIGEEDVRKLLASSFNADVTSDLHYMDLTIKVSGENRVFSSVLHESEGLLILEIEPFYEKEDMETTDFEWISRFFGRIKSTDSRVEASQIAAEQVKEMLGYDRVMIYEFDEQWNGKVIAEAREQELEPFLGHHYPASDIPKQARELYLRNWLRTIVNVNYAPVGIVPMLQPLTGKPLNLSLSVLRSVSPLHIEYLHNMGVGATVTISLIHNNQLWGLITCHHYKARYVPHRVRNLCNFLGAFFSNELFQRQQLDDYQSEIQSREAASRIANIFIGNTSPARVLEELQGEEETVLNLMGATGAAICYQDKLLLYGETPNSGQIRELAGWLAGKSEDYSYHTSKLSAEYETSKAYQDKASGVIYVAISPGQHNYMLWFRPEVVQVVDWAGDPAKAVLKTDDGMRLSPRKSFEKWREFVKSTSYPWTSKELSVLPLLKTIVRRQTENQLVQAEEQALQNARILRQNEQRYLQLMDYSPVAFFTLTDGQTIYCNTKAAELLGFESSKDLMGKDFRALLPEQTRVTLQQNFEELKHNNTSLITSQSYFTTAAGTSLLLEITLASVTHAGKPSVMVLLHSGASHHEQDNYTETTSQLQNYLTTDPLTDMPIQTVFKSQLQADWDDCLQEKCSLGLLIIDIDDFRSYNAAYGLQGGDLCLQWIGEVLTVVSEQHEAQISRLGGGTFMLKLKSTTSEYAAKLAEEIRRHVLALQIQRELTGPSGVVTVSVGGAVLVPEELFDASDLIEKASRALAQAKSEGKNRAIVV
;
A
#
# COMPACT_ATOMS: atom_id res chain seq x y z
N MET A 1 13.38 24.14 -71.83
CA MET A 1 12.41 25.04 -71.15
C MET A 1 11.10 24.29 -71.05
N ALA A 2 10.75 23.81 -69.86
CA ALA A 2 9.46 23.20 -69.63
C ALA A 2 8.49 24.32 -69.15
N GLU A 3 7.31 24.38 -69.79
CA GLU A 3 6.28 25.35 -69.50
C GLU A 3 5.89 25.31 -68.04
N PRO A 4 5.62 26.41 -67.35
CA PRO A 4 5.20 26.41 -65.93
C PRO A 4 3.83 25.74 -65.81
N LYS A 5 3.78 24.64 -65.13
CA LYS A 5 2.52 23.91 -64.82
C LYS A 5 1.52 24.84 -64.14
N SER A 6 0.26 24.77 -64.55
CA SER A 6 -0.80 25.58 -63.98
C SER A 6 -0.93 25.32 -62.45
N LYS A 7 -1.38 26.33 -61.65
CA LYS A 7 -1.62 26.19 -60.22
C LYS A 7 -2.51 24.97 -59.87
N LYS A 8 -3.37 24.57 -60.81
CA LYS A 8 -4.25 23.41 -60.65
C LYS A 8 -3.50 22.08 -60.83
N GLU A 9 -2.52 22.02 -61.75
CA GLU A 9 -1.64 20.86 -61.96
C GLU A 9 -0.61 20.72 -60.84
N GLN A 10 -0.10 21.83 -60.31
CA GLN A 10 0.73 21.86 -59.11
C GLN A 10 -0.01 21.37 -57.86
N ASN A 11 -1.27 21.80 -57.67
CA ASN A 11 -2.11 21.28 -56.58
C ASN A 11 -2.46 19.80 -56.74
N LEU A 12 -2.65 19.32 -57.99
CA LEU A 12 -2.90 17.90 -58.25
C LEU A 12 -1.61 17.08 -58.05
N LEU A 13 -0.45 17.62 -58.49
CA LEU A 13 0.87 17.00 -58.27
C LEU A 13 1.22 16.96 -56.78
N ASN A 14 0.94 18.05 -56.02
CA ASN A 14 1.13 18.09 -54.58
C ASN A 14 0.21 17.11 -53.87
N ARG A 15 -1.05 16.96 -54.27
CA ARG A 15 -1.96 15.93 -53.78
C ARG A 15 -1.47 14.51 -54.08
N THR A 16 -0.96 14.28 -55.30
CA THR A 16 -0.42 12.97 -55.70
C THR A 16 0.89 12.68 -54.98
N LEU A 17 1.74 13.68 -54.72
CA LEU A 17 2.98 13.53 -53.94
C LEU A 17 2.70 13.36 -52.45
N LEU A 18 1.65 13.98 -51.92
CA LEU A 18 1.18 13.73 -50.56
C LEU A 18 0.71 12.28 -50.35
N HIS A 19 0.11 11.67 -51.36
CA HIS A 19 -0.23 10.24 -51.35
C HIS A 19 0.96 9.32 -51.61
N GLN A 20 1.99 9.77 -52.32
CA GLN A 20 3.22 9.02 -52.62
C GLN A 20 4.32 9.22 -51.57
N GLY A 21 4.20 10.23 -50.72
CA GLY A 21 5.13 10.49 -49.58
C GLY A 21 4.97 9.58 -48.36
N THR A 22 3.93 8.77 -48.36
CA THR A 22 3.81 7.70 -47.37
C THR A 22 4.59 6.49 -47.88
N TYR A 23 5.69 6.16 -47.25
CA TYR A 23 6.50 4.96 -47.53
C TYR A 23 5.77 3.61 -47.29
N THR A 24 4.49 3.65 -47.05
CA THR A 24 3.59 2.50 -47.01
C THR A 24 2.63 2.59 -48.18
N ASN A 25 2.65 1.59 -49.06
CA ASN A 25 1.72 1.46 -50.20
C ASN A 25 0.26 1.20 -49.75
N ASP A 26 -0.02 1.21 -48.46
CA ASP A 26 -1.35 1.00 -47.92
C ASP A 26 -2.08 2.34 -47.73
N PRO A 27 -3.31 2.47 -48.22
CA PRO A 27 -4.11 3.67 -47.96
C PRO A 27 -4.34 3.80 -46.45
N ILE A 28 -4.23 5.03 -45.95
CA ILE A 28 -4.47 5.33 -44.55
C ILE A 28 -5.97 5.16 -44.27
N ASP A 29 -6.29 4.22 -43.37
CA ASP A 29 -7.64 3.94 -42.93
C ASP A 29 -7.74 4.02 -41.38
N LEU A 30 -8.92 3.69 -40.84
CA LEU A 30 -9.18 3.68 -39.39
C LEU A 30 -8.26 2.77 -38.54
N ASN A 31 -7.72 1.73 -39.19
CA ASN A 31 -6.92 0.73 -38.50
C ASN A 31 -5.41 1.02 -38.59
N ASN A 32 -5.01 1.96 -39.45
CA ASN A 32 -3.61 2.28 -39.66
C ASN A 32 -3.27 3.78 -39.60
N CYS A 33 -4.20 4.64 -39.20
CA CYS A 33 -3.95 6.08 -39.03
C CYS A 33 -2.79 6.36 -38.05
N ASP A 34 -2.54 5.48 -37.10
CA ASP A 34 -1.39 5.54 -36.19
C ASP A 34 -0.04 5.33 -36.88
N LYS A 35 -0.04 4.91 -38.16
CA LYS A 35 1.16 4.67 -38.98
C LYS A 35 1.50 5.82 -39.90
N GLU A 36 0.67 6.89 -39.99
CA GLU A 36 0.99 8.08 -40.75
C GLU A 36 2.29 8.71 -40.24
N PRO A 37 3.35 8.81 -41.09
CA PRO A 37 4.63 9.32 -40.64
C PRO A 37 4.64 10.85 -40.56
N ILE A 38 3.81 11.43 -39.69
CA ILE A 38 3.60 12.88 -39.53
C ILE A 38 4.86 13.64 -39.10
N HIS A 39 5.92 12.94 -38.69
CA HIS A 39 7.22 13.52 -38.34
C HIS A 39 8.13 13.76 -39.55
N ILE A 40 7.81 13.16 -40.72
CA ILE A 40 8.57 13.31 -41.98
C ILE A 40 7.65 13.73 -43.17
N PRO A 41 6.88 14.81 -43.06
CA PRO A 41 5.89 15.18 -44.06
C PRO A 41 6.52 15.63 -45.40
N GLY A 42 7.81 15.98 -45.39
CA GLY A 42 8.51 16.55 -46.56
C GLY A 42 8.12 18.00 -46.92
N PHE A 43 7.30 18.63 -46.11
CA PHE A 43 6.75 19.96 -46.30
C PHE A 43 6.77 20.79 -45.01
N ILE A 44 6.80 22.11 -45.20
CA ILE A 44 6.67 23.11 -44.12
C ILE A 44 5.47 24.04 -44.35
N GLN A 45 5.08 24.77 -43.30
CA GLN A 45 4.16 25.91 -43.42
C GLN A 45 4.87 27.09 -44.06
N PRO A 46 4.17 27.96 -44.89
CA PRO A 46 4.80 28.96 -45.73
C PRO A 46 5.29 30.23 -45.06
N HIS A 47 5.03 30.40 -43.71
CA HIS A 47 5.36 31.63 -43.00
C HIS A 47 6.85 31.75 -42.61
N GLY A 48 7.67 30.78 -42.94
CA GLY A 48 9.11 30.81 -42.70
C GLY A 48 9.88 29.94 -43.69
N VAL A 49 11.19 29.87 -43.54
CA VAL A 49 12.14 29.09 -44.38
C VAL A 49 12.83 28.07 -43.48
N LEU A 50 13.01 26.88 -44.03
CA LEU A 50 13.78 25.81 -43.37
C LEU A 50 15.05 25.52 -44.17
N LEU A 51 16.19 25.47 -43.49
CA LEU A 51 17.49 25.07 -43.99
C LEU A 51 18.03 23.88 -43.20
N ALA A 52 18.46 22.83 -43.90
CA ALA A 52 19.18 21.70 -43.27
C ALA A 52 20.66 21.81 -43.65
N ILE A 53 21.52 21.82 -42.65
CA ILE A 53 22.91 22.20 -42.76
C ILE A 53 23.80 21.03 -42.37
N ASN A 54 24.75 20.67 -43.20
CA ASN A 54 25.81 19.72 -42.90
C ASN A 54 26.99 20.48 -42.27
N THR A 55 27.41 20.10 -41.07
CA THR A 55 28.47 20.76 -40.28
C THR A 55 29.83 20.04 -40.34
N SER A 56 30.01 19.01 -41.18
CA SER A 56 31.20 18.11 -41.15
C SER A 56 32.54 18.78 -41.50
N LEU A 57 32.56 19.80 -42.34
CA LEU A 57 33.79 20.56 -42.72
C LEU A 57 33.51 22.06 -42.71
N THR A 58 32.83 22.56 -43.72
CA THR A 58 32.28 23.90 -43.80
C THR A 58 30.78 23.80 -43.70
N PRO A 59 30.10 24.51 -42.76
CA PRO A 59 28.65 24.44 -42.68
C PRO A 59 28.00 24.77 -44.03
N THR A 60 27.36 23.78 -44.63
CA THR A 60 26.82 23.89 -45.99
C THR A 60 25.37 23.50 -46.01
N ILE A 61 24.52 24.25 -46.69
CA ILE A 61 23.09 24.01 -46.81
C ILE A 61 22.86 22.85 -47.79
N VAL A 62 22.35 21.73 -47.30
CA VAL A 62 22.15 20.51 -48.11
C VAL A 62 20.69 20.27 -48.48
N GLN A 63 19.74 20.88 -47.73
CA GLN A 63 18.32 20.93 -48.10
C GLN A 63 17.76 22.29 -47.71
N CYS A 64 16.77 22.79 -48.40
CA CYS A 64 16.03 23.99 -48.08
C CYS A 64 14.56 23.91 -48.50
N SER A 65 13.72 24.74 -47.94
CA SER A 65 12.34 24.90 -48.40
C SER A 65 12.28 25.72 -49.69
N GLN A 66 11.30 25.47 -50.57
CA GLN A 66 11.19 26.08 -51.89
C GLN A 66 10.84 27.58 -51.90
N ASN A 67 10.48 28.16 -50.77
CA ASN A 67 10.06 29.56 -50.60
C ASN A 67 11.20 30.48 -50.12
N THR A 68 12.45 30.11 -50.31
CA THR A 68 13.61 30.97 -49.94
C THR A 68 13.58 32.30 -50.70
N GLU A 69 13.13 32.34 -51.94
CA GLU A 69 13.05 33.57 -52.73
C GLU A 69 12.02 34.56 -52.12
N ASP A 70 10.88 34.08 -51.61
CA ASP A 70 9.82 34.92 -51.03
C ASP A 70 10.29 35.59 -49.74
N HIS A 71 11.13 34.93 -48.94
CA HIS A 71 11.58 35.42 -47.63
C HIS A 71 12.98 36.02 -47.65
N LEU A 72 13.94 35.38 -48.36
CA LEU A 72 15.34 35.73 -48.32
C LEU A 72 15.81 36.43 -49.62
N GLY A 73 14.95 36.49 -50.63
CA GLY A 73 15.27 37.07 -51.89
C GLY A 73 16.29 36.29 -52.78
N ILE A 74 16.48 35.01 -52.44
CA ILE A 74 17.43 34.10 -53.08
C ILE A 74 16.66 32.85 -53.55
N ALA A 75 16.79 32.49 -54.84
CA ALA A 75 16.16 31.27 -55.33
C ALA A 75 16.72 30.03 -54.60
N TYR A 76 15.87 29.02 -54.35
CA TYR A 76 16.28 27.82 -53.59
C TYR A 76 17.38 27.04 -54.30
N GLU A 77 17.47 27.11 -55.64
CA GLU A 77 18.55 26.51 -56.42
C GLU A 77 19.92 27.12 -56.08
N ASP A 78 19.96 28.41 -55.79
CA ASP A 78 21.19 29.14 -55.43
C ASP A 78 21.53 28.98 -53.95
N VAL A 79 20.55 28.65 -53.10
CA VAL A 79 20.75 28.36 -51.69
C VAL A 79 21.31 26.95 -51.46
N LEU A 80 20.94 25.99 -52.30
CA LEU A 80 21.43 24.62 -52.22
C LEU A 80 22.95 24.55 -52.51
N GLY A 81 23.71 23.95 -51.57
CA GLY A 81 25.16 23.84 -51.64
C GLY A 81 25.92 25.10 -51.23
N MET A 82 25.20 26.17 -50.86
CA MET A 82 25.81 27.41 -50.38
C MET A 82 26.47 27.21 -49.01
N PRO A 83 27.69 27.68 -48.76
CA PRO A 83 28.24 27.83 -47.41
C PRO A 83 27.33 28.73 -46.58
N LEU A 84 27.00 28.30 -45.34
CA LEU A 84 26.07 29.06 -44.46
C LEU A 84 26.58 30.50 -44.18
N GLU A 85 27.91 30.67 -44.08
CA GLU A 85 28.54 31.97 -43.89
C GLU A 85 28.20 33.02 -45.00
N ASN A 86 27.92 32.57 -46.21
CA ASN A 86 27.54 33.46 -47.28
C ASN A 86 26.08 33.99 -47.11
N LEU A 87 25.27 33.32 -46.37
CA LEU A 87 23.90 33.70 -46.11
C LEU A 87 23.78 34.59 -44.82
N ILE A 88 24.38 34.15 -43.70
CA ILE A 88 24.21 34.81 -42.41
C ILE A 88 25.47 35.47 -41.85
N GLY A 89 26.61 35.33 -42.57
CA GLY A 89 27.89 35.87 -42.12
C GLY A 89 28.67 34.97 -41.15
N GLU A 90 29.97 35.13 -41.12
CA GLU A 90 30.91 34.29 -40.35
C GLU A 90 30.68 34.39 -38.79
N GLU A 91 30.34 35.57 -38.32
CA GLU A 91 30.10 35.80 -36.88
C GLU A 91 28.88 35.06 -36.37
N ASP A 92 27.76 35.11 -37.12
CA ASP A 92 26.51 34.43 -36.72
C ASP A 92 26.63 32.93 -36.90
N VAL A 93 27.40 32.41 -37.89
CA VAL A 93 27.73 30.97 -38.00
C VAL A 93 28.51 30.51 -36.74
N ARG A 94 29.50 31.30 -36.27
CA ARG A 94 30.23 30.93 -35.04
C ARG A 94 29.34 30.89 -33.82
N LYS A 95 28.45 31.88 -33.66
CA LYS A 95 27.47 31.91 -32.55
C LYS A 95 26.52 30.68 -32.62
N LEU A 96 26.04 30.36 -33.78
CA LEU A 96 25.15 29.28 -34.08
C LEU A 96 25.79 27.93 -33.75
N LEU A 97 27.03 27.69 -34.17
CA LEU A 97 27.74 26.45 -33.87
C LEU A 97 28.11 26.36 -32.38
N ALA A 98 28.49 27.50 -31.75
CA ALA A 98 28.77 27.52 -30.35
C ALA A 98 27.54 27.18 -29.49
N SER A 99 26.34 27.60 -29.89
CA SER A 99 25.08 27.26 -29.22
C SER A 99 24.68 25.78 -29.36
N SER A 100 25.00 25.18 -30.53
CA SER A 100 24.67 23.76 -30.77
C SER A 100 25.59 22.76 -30.04
N PHE A 101 26.81 23.17 -29.65
CA PHE A 101 27.79 22.33 -28.93
C PHE A 101 27.77 22.49 -27.41
N ASN A 102 26.97 23.39 -26.85
CA ASN A 102 26.86 23.54 -25.40
C ASN A 102 25.97 22.46 -24.79
N ALA A 103 26.58 21.37 -24.33
CA ALA A 103 25.93 20.24 -23.69
C ALA A 103 25.20 20.57 -22.34
N ASP A 104 25.33 21.79 -21.83
CA ASP A 104 24.74 22.22 -20.56
C ASP A 104 23.33 22.83 -20.71
N VAL A 105 22.79 22.95 -21.93
CA VAL A 105 21.47 23.52 -22.17
C VAL A 105 20.45 22.39 -22.33
N THR A 106 19.52 22.31 -21.39
CA THR A 106 18.45 21.27 -21.31
C THR A 106 17.37 21.38 -22.41
N SER A 107 17.52 22.30 -23.40
CA SER A 107 16.56 22.53 -24.47
C SER A 107 17.12 22.06 -25.81
N ASP A 108 16.39 21.18 -26.48
CA ASP A 108 16.70 20.71 -27.84
C ASP A 108 16.53 21.83 -28.91
N LEU A 109 15.96 22.98 -28.55
CA LEU A 109 15.70 24.12 -29.41
C LEU A 109 16.49 25.35 -28.94
N HIS A 110 17.29 25.91 -29.87
CA HIS A 110 18.06 27.14 -29.62
C HIS A 110 17.47 28.29 -30.42
N TYR A 111 17.33 29.43 -29.82
CA TYR A 111 16.66 30.58 -30.39
C TYR A 111 17.64 31.74 -30.53
N MET A 112 17.67 32.36 -31.71
CA MET A 112 18.50 33.55 -31.98
C MET A 112 17.89 34.42 -33.07
N ASP A 113 18.20 35.71 -32.97
CA ASP A 113 17.87 36.64 -34.07
C ASP A 113 19.05 36.69 -35.05
N LEU A 114 18.75 36.63 -36.35
CA LEU A 114 19.68 36.68 -37.45
C LEU A 114 19.47 37.91 -38.25
N THR A 115 20.56 38.59 -38.68
CA THR A 115 20.49 39.67 -39.65
C THR A 115 20.95 39.19 -41.00
N ILE A 116 19.98 39.10 -41.96
CA ILE A 116 20.22 38.61 -43.30
C ILE A 116 20.08 39.76 -44.29
N LYS A 117 20.95 39.82 -45.29
CA LYS A 117 20.88 40.82 -46.35
C LYS A 117 19.92 40.37 -47.44
N VAL A 118 18.73 40.98 -47.51
CA VAL A 118 17.68 40.66 -48.47
C VAL A 118 17.57 41.84 -49.48
N SER A 119 17.78 41.58 -50.73
CA SER A 119 17.73 42.61 -51.81
C SER A 119 18.56 43.86 -51.55
N GLY A 120 19.69 43.70 -50.85
CA GLY A 120 20.61 44.78 -50.49
C GLY A 120 20.36 45.47 -49.15
N GLU A 121 19.27 45.17 -48.46
CA GLU A 121 18.91 45.70 -47.16
C GLU A 121 19.12 44.64 -46.04
N ASN A 122 19.61 45.08 -44.89
CA ASN A 122 19.72 44.19 -43.71
C ASN A 122 18.33 44.05 -43.09
N ARG A 123 17.83 42.80 -43.00
CA ARG A 123 16.59 42.45 -42.33
C ARG A 123 16.86 41.52 -41.15
N VAL A 124 16.17 41.76 -40.06
CA VAL A 124 16.25 40.91 -38.90
C VAL A 124 15.19 39.79 -39.03
N PHE A 125 15.58 38.58 -38.69
CA PHE A 125 14.73 37.39 -38.65
C PHE A 125 14.87 36.72 -37.32
N SER A 126 13.77 36.17 -36.83
CA SER A 126 13.82 35.22 -35.70
C SER A 126 14.13 33.82 -36.20
N SER A 127 15.03 33.12 -35.54
CA SER A 127 15.41 31.77 -35.97
C SER A 127 15.36 30.77 -34.82
N VAL A 128 15.09 29.52 -35.19
CA VAL A 128 15.10 28.34 -34.33
C VAL A 128 16.10 27.34 -34.87
N LEU A 129 17.00 26.88 -34.05
CA LEU A 129 18.03 25.93 -34.36
C LEU A 129 17.85 24.66 -33.54
N HIS A 130 17.95 23.50 -34.23
CA HIS A 130 17.94 22.19 -33.55
C HIS A 130 18.71 21.16 -34.37
N GLU A 131 19.11 20.07 -33.76
CA GLU A 131 19.76 18.96 -34.43
C GLU A 131 18.72 17.89 -34.82
N SER A 132 18.87 17.34 -36.00
CA SER A 132 18.08 16.20 -36.45
C SER A 132 18.94 15.27 -37.33
N GLU A 133 19.12 14.01 -36.88
CA GLU A 133 19.83 12.94 -37.57
C GLU A 133 21.20 13.34 -38.12
N GLY A 134 21.98 14.12 -37.35
CA GLY A 134 23.32 14.60 -37.68
C GLY A 134 23.35 15.80 -38.63
N LEU A 135 22.21 16.42 -38.91
CA LEU A 135 22.10 17.71 -39.55
C LEU A 135 21.66 18.76 -38.54
N LEU A 136 22.11 19.97 -38.76
CA LEU A 136 21.66 21.15 -38.08
C LEU A 136 20.50 21.77 -38.85
N ILE A 137 19.35 21.88 -38.27
CA ILE A 137 18.15 22.46 -38.84
C ILE A 137 18.01 23.90 -38.38
N LEU A 138 17.97 24.83 -39.29
CA LEU A 138 17.75 26.24 -39.05
C LEU A 138 16.43 26.67 -39.69
N GLU A 139 15.50 27.06 -38.82
CA GLU A 139 14.20 27.60 -39.23
C GLU A 139 14.24 29.12 -39.05
N ILE A 140 13.88 29.86 -40.10
CA ILE A 140 13.98 31.31 -40.20
C ILE A 140 12.59 31.88 -40.40
N GLU A 141 12.13 32.74 -39.54
CA GLU A 141 10.82 33.40 -39.64
C GLU A 141 11.00 34.93 -39.66
N PRO A 142 10.09 35.68 -40.28
CA PRO A 142 10.13 37.15 -40.22
C PRO A 142 10.15 37.65 -38.79
N PHE A 143 11.03 38.60 -38.49
CA PHE A 143 11.03 39.28 -37.20
C PHE A 143 9.92 40.32 -37.19
N TYR A 144 9.02 40.21 -36.21
CA TYR A 144 7.98 41.18 -35.96
C TYR A 144 8.40 42.04 -34.78
N GLU A 145 8.84 43.25 -35.08
CA GLU A 145 9.08 44.25 -34.06
C GLU A 145 7.74 44.61 -33.44
N LYS A 146 7.67 44.58 -32.16
CA LYS A 146 6.42 44.75 -31.44
C LYS A 146 6.07 46.23 -31.34
N GLU A 147 5.02 46.60 -31.98
CA GLU A 147 4.20 47.76 -31.56
C GLU A 147 3.30 47.33 -30.41
N ASP A 148 3.44 48.00 -29.24
CA ASP A 148 2.50 47.99 -28.12
C ASP A 148 2.14 46.68 -27.43
N MET A 149 3.09 46.04 -26.72
CA MET A 149 2.71 45.40 -25.47
C MET A 149 3.10 46.33 -24.29
N GLU A 150 2.10 46.93 -23.66
CA GLU A 150 2.28 47.80 -22.48
C GLU A 150 2.90 47.03 -21.30
N THR A 151 2.91 45.69 -21.37
CA THR A 151 3.31 44.81 -20.28
C THR A 151 4.58 44.04 -20.66
N THR A 152 5.57 44.02 -19.78
CA THR A 152 6.81 43.23 -19.94
C THR A 152 6.55 41.74 -19.77
N ASP A 153 7.39 40.88 -20.36
CA ASP A 153 7.27 39.43 -20.16
C ASP A 153 7.32 39.05 -18.69
N PHE A 154 8.11 39.76 -17.90
CA PHE A 154 8.23 39.57 -16.46
C PHE A 154 6.91 39.88 -15.72
N GLU A 155 6.18 40.91 -16.13
CA GLU A 155 4.89 41.25 -15.54
C GLU A 155 3.83 40.19 -15.89
N TRP A 156 3.85 39.66 -17.13
CA TRP A 156 2.99 38.53 -17.53
C TRP A 156 3.28 37.28 -16.69
N ILE A 157 4.55 36.91 -16.57
CA ILE A 157 4.99 35.77 -15.77
C ILE A 157 4.56 35.95 -14.31
N SER A 158 4.84 37.11 -13.73
CA SER A 158 4.52 37.40 -12.32
C SER A 158 3.02 37.37 -12.05
N ARG A 159 2.22 37.92 -12.97
CA ARG A 159 0.75 37.92 -12.88
C ARG A 159 0.21 36.50 -13.00
N PHE A 160 0.66 35.74 -13.97
CA PHE A 160 0.26 34.35 -14.18
C PHE A 160 0.56 33.51 -12.92
N PHE A 161 1.78 33.57 -12.42
CA PHE A 161 2.19 32.85 -11.20
C PHE A 161 1.38 33.25 -9.98
N GLY A 162 1.20 34.56 -9.76
CA GLY A 162 0.45 35.06 -8.61
C GLY A 162 -1.00 34.56 -8.61
N ARG A 163 -1.66 34.63 -9.77
CA ARG A 163 -3.04 34.17 -9.91
C ARG A 163 -3.21 32.67 -9.79
N ILE A 164 -2.33 31.86 -10.38
CA ILE A 164 -2.37 30.41 -10.26
C ILE A 164 -2.13 29.99 -8.80
N LYS A 165 -1.12 30.56 -8.12
CA LYS A 165 -0.82 30.21 -6.73
C LYS A 165 -1.89 30.63 -5.73
N SER A 166 -2.72 31.62 -6.05
CA SER A 166 -3.83 32.06 -5.18
C SER A 166 -5.07 31.15 -5.25
N THR A 167 -5.08 30.10 -6.08
CA THR A 167 -6.21 29.19 -6.23
C THR A 167 -6.07 27.98 -5.31
N ASP A 168 -7.21 27.47 -4.83
CA ASP A 168 -7.23 26.32 -3.93
C ASP A 168 -7.46 24.99 -4.68
N SER A 169 -8.02 25.04 -5.90
CA SER A 169 -8.37 23.84 -6.66
C SER A 169 -7.68 23.77 -8.02
N ARG A 170 -7.54 22.53 -8.53
CA ARG A 170 -7.02 22.25 -9.88
C ARG A 170 -7.94 22.85 -10.97
N VAL A 171 -9.24 22.80 -10.77
CA VAL A 171 -10.23 23.32 -11.73
C VAL A 171 -10.13 24.84 -11.83
N GLU A 172 -10.04 25.53 -10.70
CA GLU A 172 -9.89 26.99 -10.65
C GLU A 172 -8.56 27.44 -11.27
N ALA A 173 -7.46 26.76 -10.95
CA ALA A 173 -6.15 27.02 -11.57
C ALA A 173 -6.20 26.84 -13.08
N SER A 174 -6.90 25.82 -13.59
CA SER A 174 -7.08 25.58 -15.01
C SER A 174 -7.90 26.67 -15.69
N GLN A 175 -8.95 27.16 -15.03
CA GLN A 175 -9.78 28.24 -15.55
C GLN A 175 -8.97 29.55 -15.66
N ILE A 176 -8.21 29.90 -14.64
CA ILE A 176 -7.34 31.08 -14.65
C ILE A 176 -6.25 30.95 -15.73
N ALA A 177 -5.67 29.76 -15.90
CA ALA A 177 -4.68 29.53 -16.96
C ALA A 177 -5.27 29.74 -18.35
N ALA A 178 -6.48 29.24 -18.62
CA ALA A 178 -7.18 29.45 -19.88
C ALA A 178 -7.46 30.94 -20.16
N GLU A 179 -7.91 31.68 -19.15
CA GLU A 179 -8.18 33.14 -19.24
C GLU A 179 -6.91 33.94 -19.54
N GLN A 180 -5.81 33.63 -18.80
CA GLN A 180 -4.55 34.37 -18.97
C GLN A 180 -3.90 34.08 -20.30
N VAL A 181 -3.91 32.81 -20.77
CA VAL A 181 -3.37 32.45 -22.08
C VAL A 181 -4.22 33.07 -23.21
N LYS A 182 -5.57 33.15 -23.04
CA LYS A 182 -6.45 33.83 -24.00
C LYS A 182 -6.12 35.33 -24.09
N GLU A 183 -5.96 36.00 -22.96
CA GLU A 183 -5.59 37.41 -22.89
C GLU A 183 -4.23 37.68 -23.58
N MET A 184 -3.24 36.84 -23.30
CA MET A 184 -1.87 36.94 -23.82
C MET A 184 -1.80 36.75 -25.34
N LEU A 185 -2.47 35.69 -25.84
CA LEU A 185 -2.45 35.35 -27.27
C LEU A 185 -3.46 36.16 -28.08
N GLY A 186 -4.54 36.65 -27.45
CA GLY A 186 -5.68 37.26 -28.14
C GLY A 186 -6.40 36.30 -29.07
N TYR A 187 -6.48 35.04 -28.67
CA TYR A 187 -7.21 33.98 -29.40
C TYR A 187 -8.69 34.01 -28.99
N ASP A 188 -9.57 33.54 -29.85
CA ASP A 188 -11.00 33.57 -29.59
C ASP A 188 -11.45 32.53 -28.55
N ARG A 189 -10.72 31.43 -28.45
CA ARG A 189 -10.97 30.33 -27.51
C ARG A 189 -9.68 29.71 -27.02
N VAL A 190 -9.58 29.46 -25.72
CA VAL A 190 -8.52 28.67 -25.07
C VAL A 190 -9.16 27.66 -24.16
N MET A 191 -8.73 26.41 -24.27
CA MET A 191 -9.24 25.27 -23.51
C MET A 191 -8.09 24.55 -22.81
N ILE A 192 -8.33 24.08 -21.59
CA ILE A 192 -7.48 23.10 -20.93
C ILE A 192 -8.10 21.73 -21.13
N TYR A 193 -7.37 20.88 -21.79
CA TYR A 193 -7.76 19.55 -22.23
C TYR A 193 -6.99 18.51 -21.43
N GLU A 194 -7.68 17.64 -20.67
CA GLU A 194 -7.13 16.57 -19.84
C GLU A 194 -7.34 15.22 -20.51
N PHE A 195 -6.34 14.35 -20.54
CA PHE A 195 -6.46 12.98 -21.02
C PHE A 195 -6.86 12.05 -19.90
N ASP A 196 -7.76 11.10 -20.21
CA ASP A 196 -8.08 9.96 -19.33
C ASP A 196 -7.11 8.78 -19.57
N GLU A 197 -7.29 7.69 -18.82
CA GLU A 197 -6.47 6.47 -18.94
C GLU A 197 -6.62 5.80 -20.33
N GLN A 198 -7.73 6.00 -21.02
CA GLN A 198 -8.01 5.49 -22.36
C GLN A 198 -7.60 6.48 -23.44
N TRP A 199 -6.97 7.58 -23.08
CA TRP A 199 -6.55 8.67 -23.96
C TRP A 199 -7.72 9.46 -24.61
N ASN A 200 -8.94 9.33 -24.08
CA ASN A 200 -9.95 10.29 -24.44
C ASN A 200 -9.65 11.62 -23.74
N GLY A 201 -10.03 12.71 -24.33
CA GLY A 201 -9.81 14.01 -23.74
C GLY A 201 -11.08 14.63 -23.24
N LYS A 202 -10.97 15.43 -22.20
CA LYS A 202 -12.05 16.22 -21.63
C LYS A 202 -11.64 17.67 -21.49
N VAL A 203 -12.48 18.60 -21.91
CA VAL A 203 -12.28 20.03 -21.64
C VAL A 203 -12.67 20.31 -20.20
N ILE A 204 -11.67 20.63 -19.36
CA ILE A 204 -11.86 20.88 -17.92
C ILE A 204 -11.94 22.36 -17.58
N ALA A 205 -11.44 23.24 -18.46
CA ALA A 205 -11.57 24.68 -18.34
C ALA A 205 -11.63 25.33 -19.74
N GLU A 206 -12.33 26.43 -19.87
CA GLU A 206 -12.50 27.14 -21.14
C GLU A 206 -12.61 28.64 -20.93
N ALA A 207 -11.83 29.40 -21.70
CA ALA A 207 -12.00 30.83 -21.87
C ALA A 207 -12.30 31.12 -23.35
N ARG A 208 -13.47 31.72 -23.66
CA ARG A 208 -13.94 31.94 -25.03
C ARG A 208 -14.62 33.29 -25.20
N GLU A 209 -14.78 33.74 -26.47
CA GLU A 209 -15.68 34.85 -26.81
C GLU A 209 -17.15 34.45 -26.52
N GLN A 210 -17.96 35.40 -26.12
CA GLN A 210 -19.32 35.11 -25.65
C GLN A 210 -20.22 34.50 -26.73
N GLU A 211 -20.00 34.86 -28.01
CA GLU A 211 -20.76 34.38 -29.15
C GLU A 211 -20.48 32.94 -29.56
N LEU A 212 -19.38 32.37 -29.06
CA LEU A 212 -18.98 31.00 -29.39
C LEU A 212 -19.71 29.97 -28.53
N GLU A 213 -20.05 28.83 -29.12
CA GLU A 213 -20.63 27.69 -28.40
C GLU A 213 -19.67 27.14 -27.36
N PRO A 214 -20.11 26.79 -26.11
CA PRO A 214 -19.23 26.25 -25.07
C PRO A 214 -18.84 24.80 -25.36
N PHE A 215 -17.56 24.49 -25.13
CA PHE A 215 -17.02 23.13 -25.17
C PHE A 215 -16.63 22.61 -23.79
N LEU A 216 -16.80 23.40 -22.75
CA LEU A 216 -16.52 22.99 -21.37
C LEU A 216 -17.29 21.71 -21.02
N GLY A 217 -16.60 20.70 -20.51
CA GLY A 217 -17.15 19.39 -20.16
C GLY A 217 -17.32 18.43 -21.34
N HIS A 218 -17.09 18.85 -22.59
CA HIS A 218 -17.14 17.95 -23.74
C HIS A 218 -16.00 16.96 -23.74
N HIS A 219 -16.31 15.74 -24.16
CA HIS A 219 -15.35 14.66 -24.36
C HIS A 219 -15.00 14.50 -25.84
N TYR A 220 -13.76 14.13 -26.07
CA TYR A 220 -13.19 13.88 -27.38
C TYR A 220 -12.53 12.49 -27.40
N PRO A 221 -12.85 11.62 -28.34
CA PRO A 221 -12.25 10.27 -28.35
C PRO A 221 -10.77 10.31 -28.66
N ALA A 222 -10.06 9.28 -28.20
CA ALA A 222 -8.61 9.08 -28.42
C ALA A 222 -8.19 9.16 -29.89
N SER A 223 -9.10 8.86 -30.84
CA SER A 223 -8.87 8.93 -32.28
C SER A 223 -8.63 10.33 -32.80
N ASP A 224 -9.12 11.40 -32.10
CA ASP A 224 -8.92 12.78 -32.54
C ASP A 224 -7.47 13.24 -32.37
N ILE A 225 -6.74 12.65 -31.39
CA ILE A 225 -5.31 12.89 -31.17
C ILE A 225 -4.60 11.53 -31.15
N PRO A 226 -4.25 10.97 -32.31
CA PRO A 226 -3.69 9.63 -32.43
C PRO A 226 -2.31 9.52 -31.76
N LYS A 227 -1.87 8.29 -31.49
CA LYS A 227 -0.67 7.98 -30.70
C LYS A 227 0.58 8.71 -31.21
N GLN A 228 0.84 8.71 -32.53
CA GLN A 228 2.00 9.40 -33.09
C GLN A 228 1.95 10.93 -32.90
N ALA A 229 0.77 11.52 -32.85
CA ALA A 229 0.64 12.94 -32.55
C ALA A 229 0.96 13.21 -31.05
N ARG A 230 0.49 12.35 -30.14
CA ARG A 230 0.82 12.45 -28.70
C ARG A 230 2.32 12.30 -28.45
N GLU A 231 3.01 11.39 -29.16
CA GLU A 231 4.47 11.23 -29.09
C GLU A 231 5.22 12.47 -29.55
N LEU A 232 4.70 13.17 -30.56
CA LEU A 232 5.28 14.46 -31.02
C LEU A 232 5.05 15.58 -30.02
N TYR A 233 3.91 15.62 -29.33
CA TYR A 233 3.66 16.58 -28.26
C TYR A 233 4.60 16.43 -27.06
N LEU A 234 5.14 15.25 -26.82
CA LEU A 234 6.18 15.02 -25.82
C LEU A 234 7.54 15.59 -26.23
N ARG A 235 7.83 15.68 -27.54
CA ARG A 235 9.11 16.20 -28.06
C ARG A 235 9.06 17.68 -28.36
N ASN A 236 7.99 18.14 -28.98
CA ASN A 236 7.77 19.55 -29.34
C ASN A 236 6.57 20.09 -28.57
N TRP A 237 6.86 20.80 -27.49
CA TRP A 237 5.88 21.22 -26.49
C TRP A 237 4.91 22.28 -26.96
N LEU A 238 5.23 22.97 -28.07
CA LEU A 238 4.36 23.98 -28.65
C LEU A 238 4.19 23.76 -30.14
N ARG A 239 2.96 23.66 -30.56
CA ARG A 239 2.60 23.51 -31.97
C ARG A 239 1.75 24.67 -32.43
N THR A 240 2.14 25.32 -33.56
CA THR A 240 1.38 26.40 -34.17
C THR A 240 0.91 26.02 -35.58
N ILE A 241 -0.31 26.47 -35.90
CA ILE A 241 -0.83 26.51 -37.26
C ILE A 241 -1.29 27.95 -37.50
N VAL A 242 -0.51 28.68 -38.29
CA VAL A 242 -0.73 30.12 -38.51
C VAL A 242 -1.95 30.40 -39.36
N ASN A 243 -2.20 29.54 -40.34
CA ASN A 243 -3.33 29.65 -41.26
C ASN A 243 -3.75 28.25 -41.72
N VAL A 244 -4.90 27.77 -41.31
CA VAL A 244 -5.40 26.44 -41.70
C VAL A 244 -5.52 26.30 -43.25
N ASN A 245 -5.72 27.41 -43.98
CA ASN A 245 -5.82 27.45 -45.45
C ASN A 245 -4.49 27.64 -46.18
N TYR A 246 -3.37 27.30 -45.53
CA TYR A 246 -2.06 27.43 -46.17
C TYR A 246 -1.81 26.40 -47.29
N ALA A 247 -0.97 26.72 -48.26
CA ALA A 247 -0.41 25.77 -49.18
C ALA A 247 0.94 25.27 -48.65
N PRO A 248 1.14 23.95 -48.43
CA PRO A 248 2.40 23.41 -47.98
C PRO A 248 3.55 23.71 -48.91
N VAL A 249 4.72 24.06 -48.38
CA VAL A 249 5.96 24.33 -49.13
C VAL A 249 6.86 23.12 -49.04
N GLY A 250 7.30 22.61 -50.20
CA GLY A 250 8.19 21.44 -50.30
C GLY A 250 9.60 21.71 -49.84
N ILE A 251 10.24 20.71 -49.28
CA ILE A 251 11.70 20.70 -48.98
C ILE A 251 12.42 20.05 -50.12
N VAL A 252 13.49 20.68 -50.62
CA VAL A 252 14.29 20.23 -51.73
C VAL A 252 15.76 20.04 -51.28
N PRO A 253 16.41 18.96 -51.80
CA PRO A 253 15.79 17.77 -52.38
C PRO A 253 14.91 17.05 -51.33
N MET A 254 13.88 16.30 -51.77
CA MET A 254 12.94 15.60 -50.89
C MET A 254 13.65 14.58 -49.96
N LEU A 255 14.65 13.90 -50.49
CA LEU A 255 15.48 12.95 -49.71
C LEU A 255 16.80 13.62 -49.36
N GLN A 256 17.22 13.49 -48.14
CA GLN A 256 18.50 13.95 -47.65
C GLN A 256 19.66 13.34 -48.46
N PRO A 257 20.53 14.15 -49.07
CA PRO A 257 21.59 13.66 -49.94
C PRO A 257 22.59 12.69 -49.30
N LEU A 258 22.78 12.76 -47.96
CA LEU A 258 23.73 11.92 -47.24
C LEU A 258 23.15 10.57 -46.85
N THR A 259 21.86 10.50 -46.50
CA THR A 259 21.22 9.28 -45.93
C THR A 259 20.24 8.62 -46.88
N GLY A 260 19.78 9.35 -47.94
CA GLY A 260 18.71 8.89 -48.83
C GLY A 260 17.34 8.79 -48.14
N LYS A 261 17.15 9.35 -46.94
CA LYS A 261 15.88 9.33 -46.18
C LYS A 261 15.22 10.71 -46.20
N PRO A 262 13.91 10.80 -45.97
CA PRO A 262 13.24 12.07 -45.72
C PRO A 262 13.79 12.76 -44.47
N LEU A 263 13.74 14.09 -44.43
CA LEU A 263 14.16 14.87 -43.28
C LEU A 263 13.18 14.68 -42.12
N ASN A 264 13.71 14.38 -40.97
CA ASN A 264 12.93 14.26 -39.72
C ASN A 264 12.67 15.66 -39.14
N LEU A 265 11.40 16.03 -39.04
CA LEU A 265 10.92 17.34 -38.61
C LEU A 265 10.23 17.26 -37.24
N SER A 266 10.55 16.25 -36.42
CA SER A 266 9.91 16.07 -35.10
C SER A 266 9.98 17.33 -34.22
N LEU A 267 11.12 18.02 -34.24
CA LEU A 267 11.36 19.26 -33.44
C LEU A 267 11.01 20.53 -34.23
N SER A 268 10.75 20.45 -35.55
CA SER A 268 10.53 21.62 -36.39
C SER A 268 9.22 22.32 -36.08
N VAL A 269 9.30 23.63 -35.87
CA VAL A 269 8.17 24.53 -35.63
C VAL A 269 7.38 24.75 -36.93
N LEU A 270 8.10 24.83 -38.04
CA LEU A 270 7.52 25.04 -39.39
C LEU A 270 6.90 23.76 -40.00
N ARG A 271 7.13 22.61 -39.41
CA ARG A 271 6.62 21.32 -39.93
C ARG A 271 5.18 21.42 -40.43
N SER A 272 4.89 20.94 -41.64
CA SER A 272 3.52 20.87 -42.14
C SER A 272 2.64 19.92 -41.29
N VAL A 273 1.36 20.11 -41.35
CA VAL A 273 0.33 19.42 -40.57
C VAL A 273 -0.31 18.34 -41.45
N SER A 274 -0.69 17.20 -40.87
CA SER A 274 -1.48 16.17 -41.53
C SER A 274 -2.72 16.76 -42.22
N PRO A 275 -3.00 16.41 -43.47
CA PRO A 275 -4.20 16.84 -44.16
C PRO A 275 -5.50 16.48 -43.45
N LEU A 276 -5.50 15.34 -42.72
CA LEU A 276 -6.64 14.91 -41.90
C LEU A 276 -6.89 15.88 -40.74
N HIS A 277 -5.83 16.35 -40.08
CA HIS A 277 -5.95 17.33 -39.03
C HIS A 277 -6.38 18.72 -39.54
N ILE A 278 -5.91 19.11 -40.73
CA ILE A 278 -6.38 20.33 -41.40
C ILE A 278 -7.87 20.24 -41.73
N GLU A 279 -8.36 19.09 -42.26
CA GLU A 279 -9.78 18.87 -42.50
C GLU A 279 -10.61 18.93 -41.20
N TYR A 280 -10.07 18.37 -40.09
CA TYR A 280 -10.69 18.45 -38.79
C TYR A 280 -10.88 19.90 -38.29
N LEU A 281 -9.83 20.72 -38.39
CA LEU A 281 -9.87 22.14 -38.03
C LEU A 281 -10.82 22.94 -38.93
N HIS A 282 -10.88 22.63 -40.23
CA HIS A 282 -11.86 23.22 -41.15
C HIS A 282 -13.30 22.90 -40.73
N ASN A 283 -13.56 21.65 -40.32
CA ASN A 283 -14.88 21.24 -39.87
C ASN A 283 -15.29 21.97 -38.57
N MET A 284 -14.30 22.34 -37.72
CA MET A 284 -14.53 23.21 -36.54
C MET A 284 -14.62 24.72 -36.87
N GLY A 285 -14.41 25.11 -38.11
CA GLY A 285 -14.37 26.51 -38.53
C GLY A 285 -13.15 27.29 -38.05
N VAL A 286 -12.08 26.60 -37.58
CA VAL A 286 -10.89 27.21 -37.01
C VAL A 286 -9.95 27.69 -38.13
N GLY A 287 -9.42 28.92 -37.98
CA GLY A 287 -8.47 29.52 -38.92
C GLY A 287 -7.02 29.44 -38.51
N ALA A 288 -6.72 29.42 -37.24
CA ALA A 288 -5.38 29.29 -36.66
C ALA A 288 -5.41 28.58 -35.30
N THR A 289 -4.35 27.85 -34.94
CA THR A 289 -4.23 27.17 -33.63
C THR A 289 -2.85 27.36 -32.99
N VAL A 290 -2.84 27.37 -31.65
CA VAL A 290 -1.67 27.15 -30.83
C VAL A 290 -2.01 26.04 -29.84
N THR A 291 -1.17 25.02 -29.76
CA THR A 291 -1.31 23.93 -28.80
C THR A 291 -0.05 23.87 -27.94
N ILE A 292 -0.20 23.90 -26.63
CA ILE A 292 0.87 23.83 -25.65
C ILE A 292 0.71 22.52 -24.89
N SER A 293 1.76 21.72 -24.81
CA SER A 293 1.75 20.44 -24.10
C SER A 293 1.85 20.65 -22.59
N LEU A 294 1.01 19.95 -21.84
CA LEU A 294 1.11 19.84 -20.39
C LEU A 294 1.75 18.50 -20.06
N ILE A 295 3.04 18.54 -19.69
CA ILE A 295 3.87 17.34 -19.51
C ILE A 295 4.39 17.28 -18.08
N HIS A 296 4.31 16.08 -17.49
CA HIS A 296 4.95 15.81 -16.22
C HIS A 296 5.59 14.41 -16.23
N ASN A 297 6.81 14.28 -15.69
CA ASN A 297 7.58 13.02 -15.66
C ASN A 297 7.61 12.31 -17.03
N ASN A 298 7.79 13.06 -18.09
CA ASN A 298 7.82 12.56 -19.46
C ASN A 298 6.48 11.92 -19.94
N GLN A 299 5.36 12.24 -19.26
CA GLN A 299 4.02 11.82 -19.65
C GLN A 299 3.19 13.02 -20.05
N LEU A 300 2.45 12.88 -21.14
CA LEU A 300 1.52 13.90 -21.61
C LEU A 300 0.23 13.81 -20.78
N TRP A 301 0.05 14.77 -19.87
CA TRP A 301 -1.13 14.86 -19.02
C TRP A 301 -2.30 15.50 -19.73
N GLY A 302 -2.05 16.51 -20.55
CA GLY A 302 -3.08 17.28 -21.23
C GLY A 302 -2.49 18.29 -22.23
N LEU A 303 -3.35 19.16 -22.71
CA LEU A 303 -2.99 20.21 -23.66
C LEU A 303 -3.69 21.53 -23.28
N ILE A 304 -3.02 22.66 -23.51
CA ILE A 304 -3.68 23.96 -23.66
C ILE A 304 -3.92 24.13 -25.14
N THR A 305 -5.17 24.08 -25.57
CA THR A 305 -5.55 24.22 -26.99
C THR A 305 -6.16 25.60 -27.23
N CYS A 306 -5.57 26.38 -28.14
CA CYS A 306 -5.99 27.73 -28.47
C CYS A 306 -6.49 27.76 -29.91
N HIS A 307 -7.72 28.26 -30.14
CA HIS A 307 -8.36 28.38 -31.45
C HIS A 307 -8.64 29.84 -31.77
N HIS A 308 -8.32 30.22 -32.99
CA HIS A 308 -8.70 31.52 -33.56
C HIS A 308 -9.39 31.30 -34.91
N TYR A 309 -10.45 32.05 -35.18
CA TYR A 309 -11.29 31.79 -36.36
C TYR A 309 -10.79 32.51 -37.65
N LYS A 310 -9.64 33.20 -37.58
CA LYS A 310 -8.91 33.79 -38.70
C LYS A 310 -7.47 33.36 -38.62
N ALA A 311 -6.72 33.53 -39.76
CA ALA A 311 -5.28 33.34 -39.76
C ALA A 311 -4.61 34.28 -38.75
N ARG A 312 -3.72 33.75 -37.91
CA ARG A 312 -3.03 34.52 -36.87
C ARG A 312 -1.63 34.00 -36.63
N TYR A 313 -0.65 34.88 -36.81
CA TYR A 313 0.73 34.59 -36.47
C TYR A 313 1.01 34.93 -35.02
N VAL A 314 1.75 34.06 -34.35
CA VAL A 314 2.22 34.27 -32.98
C VAL A 314 3.72 34.45 -33.01
N PRO A 315 4.27 35.62 -32.64
CA PRO A 315 5.70 35.87 -32.64
C PRO A 315 6.46 34.87 -31.75
N HIS A 316 7.67 34.56 -32.16
CA HIS A 316 8.57 33.62 -31.48
C HIS A 316 8.72 33.91 -29.98
N ARG A 317 8.91 35.17 -29.59
CA ARG A 317 8.98 35.57 -28.16
C ARG A 317 7.75 35.15 -27.36
N VAL A 318 6.55 35.33 -27.92
CA VAL A 318 5.29 34.94 -27.27
C VAL A 318 5.17 33.43 -27.18
N ARG A 319 5.61 32.69 -28.20
CA ARG A 319 5.64 31.22 -28.19
C ARG A 319 6.57 30.67 -27.08
N ASN A 320 7.74 31.29 -26.88
CA ASN A 320 8.63 30.94 -25.79
C ASN A 320 8.02 31.20 -24.41
N LEU A 321 7.32 32.33 -24.27
CA LEU A 321 6.58 32.62 -23.06
C LEU A 321 5.49 31.56 -22.82
N CYS A 322 4.75 31.15 -23.84
CA CYS A 322 3.76 30.06 -23.75
C CYS A 322 4.39 28.74 -23.31
N ASN A 323 5.57 28.37 -23.87
CA ASN A 323 6.29 27.16 -23.46
C ASN A 323 6.64 27.22 -21.96
N PHE A 324 7.18 28.33 -21.51
CA PHE A 324 7.56 28.55 -20.12
C PHE A 324 6.35 28.47 -19.17
N LEU A 325 5.26 29.16 -19.52
CA LEU A 325 4.01 29.15 -18.73
C LEU A 325 3.37 27.76 -18.73
N GLY A 326 3.40 27.05 -19.87
CA GLY A 326 2.91 25.67 -19.97
C GLY A 326 3.69 24.70 -19.06
N ALA A 327 5.03 24.79 -19.07
CA ALA A 327 5.87 23.97 -18.19
C ALA A 327 5.62 24.26 -16.70
N PHE A 328 5.51 25.55 -16.33
CA PHE A 328 5.16 25.96 -14.98
C PHE A 328 3.79 25.44 -14.57
N PHE A 329 2.79 25.67 -15.42
CA PHE A 329 1.41 25.24 -15.15
C PHE A 329 1.29 23.71 -15.04
N SER A 330 2.00 22.95 -15.89
CA SER A 330 2.11 21.51 -15.78
C SER A 330 2.59 21.07 -14.39
N ASN A 331 3.65 21.72 -13.91
CA ASN A 331 4.20 21.43 -12.58
C ASN A 331 3.22 21.76 -11.44
N GLU A 332 2.55 22.91 -11.51
CA GLU A 332 1.55 23.33 -10.52
C GLU A 332 0.33 22.39 -10.48
N LEU A 333 -0.17 21.97 -11.64
CA LEU A 333 -1.27 21.01 -11.73
C LEU A 333 -0.87 19.67 -11.08
N PHE A 334 0.32 19.20 -11.40
CA PHE A 334 0.83 17.95 -10.85
C PHE A 334 1.05 18.01 -9.35
N GLN A 335 1.63 19.08 -8.83
CA GLN A 335 1.81 19.26 -7.38
C GLN A 335 0.46 19.23 -6.64
N ARG A 336 -0.57 19.89 -7.19
CA ARG A 336 -1.92 19.86 -6.63
C ARG A 336 -2.51 18.45 -6.69
N GLN A 337 -2.37 17.78 -7.81
CA GLN A 337 -2.82 16.41 -7.95
C GLN A 337 -2.10 15.49 -6.96
N GLN A 338 -0.78 15.64 -6.78
CA GLN A 338 -0.03 14.87 -5.79
C GLN A 338 -0.50 15.14 -4.35
N LEU A 339 -0.81 16.39 -4.01
CA LEU A 339 -1.33 16.75 -2.70
C LEU A 339 -2.71 16.13 -2.46
N ASP A 340 -3.62 16.22 -3.43
CA ASP A 340 -4.93 15.59 -3.36
C ASP A 340 -4.81 14.07 -3.25
N ASP A 341 -3.90 13.47 -4.03
CA ASP A 341 -3.59 12.05 -4.03
C ASP A 341 -3.03 11.60 -2.68
N TYR A 342 -2.07 12.34 -2.14
CA TYR A 342 -1.42 12.06 -0.87
C TYR A 342 -2.41 12.18 0.31
N GLN A 343 -3.23 13.21 0.34
CA GLN A 343 -4.27 13.36 1.36
C GLN A 343 -5.29 12.23 1.31
N SER A 344 -5.74 11.87 0.10
CA SER A 344 -6.64 10.75 -0.11
C SER A 344 -6.01 9.41 0.29
N GLU A 345 -4.72 9.21 -0.02
CA GLU A 345 -3.97 8.01 0.36
C GLU A 345 -3.79 7.89 1.88
N ILE A 346 -3.47 9.00 2.57
CA ILE A 346 -3.39 9.02 4.04
C ILE A 346 -4.74 8.63 4.63
N GLN A 347 -5.84 9.26 4.20
CA GLN A 347 -7.18 8.96 4.69
C GLN A 347 -7.55 7.49 4.47
N SER A 348 -7.28 6.96 3.28
CA SER A 348 -7.55 5.55 2.97
C SER A 348 -6.66 4.60 3.79
N ARG A 349 -5.39 4.93 4.02
CA ARG A 349 -4.49 4.15 4.87
C ARG A 349 -4.87 4.21 6.34
N GLU A 350 -5.30 5.35 6.84
CA GLU A 350 -5.81 5.51 8.21
C GLU A 350 -7.09 4.69 8.41
N ALA A 351 -8.02 4.76 7.46
CA ALA A 351 -9.24 3.96 7.46
C ALA A 351 -8.92 2.45 7.42
N ALA A 352 -8.01 2.03 6.53
CA ALA A 352 -7.56 0.64 6.46
C ALA A 352 -6.88 0.18 7.75
N SER A 353 -6.04 1.04 8.34
CA SER A 353 -5.36 0.75 9.62
C SER A 353 -6.34 0.66 10.78
N ARG A 354 -7.37 1.50 10.80
CA ARG A 354 -8.42 1.45 11.82
C ARG A 354 -9.19 0.13 11.73
N ILE A 355 -9.64 -0.27 10.54
CA ILE A 355 -10.29 -1.57 10.32
C ILE A 355 -9.36 -2.73 10.71
N ALA A 356 -8.08 -2.65 10.34
CA ALA A 356 -7.09 -3.66 10.70
C ALA A 356 -6.89 -3.81 12.20
N ASN A 357 -6.82 -2.69 12.92
CA ASN A 357 -6.64 -2.70 14.37
C ASN A 357 -7.81 -3.36 15.10
N ILE A 358 -9.03 -3.25 14.57
CA ILE A 358 -10.19 -3.97 15.12
C ILE A 358 -9.96 -5.49 15.06
N PHE A 359 -9.42 -6.00 13.94
CA PHE A 359 -9.10 -7.42 13.83
C PHE A 359 -7.88 -7.82 14.67
N ILE A 360 -6.90 -6.94 14.86
CA ILE A 360 -5.65 -7.22 15.59
C ILE A 360 -5.85 -7.12 17.11
N GLY A 361 -6.62 -6.14 17.56
CA GLY A 361 -6.83 -5.85 18.98
C GLY A 361 -7.77 -6.81 19.69
N ASN A 362 -8.58 -7.55 18.94
CA ASN A 362 -9.62 -8.39 19.51
C ASN A 362 -9.36 -9.88 19.33
N THR A 363 -9.31 -10.62 20.42
CA THR A 363 -9.16 -12.08 20.42
C THR A 363 -10.50 -12.82 20.24
N SER A 364 -11.64 -12.11 20.45
CA SER A 364 -12.98 -12.67 20.34
C SER A 364 -13.68 -12.21 19.04
N PRO A 365 -14.19 -13.11 18.22
CA PRO A 365 -14.97 -12.76 17.04
C PRO A 365 -16.19 -11.88 17.31
N ALA A 366 -16.80 -12.04 18.47
CA ALA A 366 -17.95 -11.24 18.88
C ALA A 366 -17.59 -9.76 19.05
N ARG A 367 -16.44 -9.48 19.66
CA ARG A 367 -15.94 -8.09 19.81
C ARG A 367 -15.55 -7.47 18.48
N VAL A 368 -14.90 -8.23 17.58
CA VAL A 368 -14.59 -7.75 16.22
C VAL A 368 -15.86 -7.27 15.52
N LEU A 369 -16.95 -8.05 15.60
CA LEU A 369 -18.22 -7.69 14.99
C LEU A 369 -18.87 -6.48 15.65
N GLU A 370 -18.79 -6.38 16.97
CA GLU A 370 -19.34 -5.25 17.73
C GLU A 370 -18.62 -3.94 17.40
N GLU A 371 -17.28 -3.94 17.35
CA GLU A 371 -16.49 -2.76 16.96
C GLU A 371 -16.72 -2.38 15.52
N LEU A 372 -16.76 -3.35 14.59
CA LEU A 372 -17.06 -3.10 13.18
C LEU A 372 -18.42 -2.43 12.99
N GLN A 373 -19.42 -2.75 13.80
CA GLN A 373 -20.74 -2.10 13.71
C GLN A 373 -20.68 -0.58 13.89
N GLY A 374 -19.73 -0.08 14.67
CA GLY A 374 -19.52 1.35 14.90
C GLY A 374 -18.74 2.08 13.80
N GLU A 375 -18.19 1.37 12.82
CA GLU A 375 -17.25 1.90 11.82
C GLU A 375 -17.87 2.10 10.42
N GLU A 376 -19.18 2.32 10.32
CA GLU A 376 -19.89 2.46 9.04
C GLU A 376 -19.24 3.50 8.12
N GLU A 377 -18.98 4.70 8.64
CA GLU A 377 -18.37 5.77 7.85
C GLU A 377 -16.96 5.42 7.37
N THR A 378 -16.17 4.78 8.23
CA THR A 378 -14.80 4.32 7.90
C THR A 378 -14.83 3.26 6.80
N VAL A 379 -15.76 2.29 6.91
CA VAL A 379 -15.90 1.20 5.93
C VAL A 379 -16.34 1.74 4.57
N LEU A 380 -17.32 2.64 4.54
CA LEU A 380 -17.84 3.22 3.29
C LEU A 380 -16.81 4.14 2.61
N ASN A 381 -16.19 5.04 3.39
CA ASN A 381 -15.24 6.01 2.87
C ASN A 381 -13.94 5.36 2.38
N LEU A 382 -13.57 4.19 2.89
CA LEU A 382 -12.37 3.46 2.47
C LEU A 382 -12.33 3.23 0.95
N MET A 383 -13.48 2.94 0.34
CA MET A 383 -13.64 2.69 -1.09
C MET A 383 -14.55 3.73 -1.77
N GLY A 384 -14.93 4.81 -1.10
CA GLY A 384 -15.88 5.78 -1.64
C GLY A 384 -17.16 5.10 -2.12
N ALA A 385 -17.66 4.13 -1.38
CA ALA A 385 -18.83 3.31 -1.71
C ALA A 385 -20.08 3.83 -1.01
N THR A 386 -21.25 3.60 -1.60
CA THR A 386 -22.53 3.93 -0.98
C THR A 386 -23.07 2.81 -0.11
N GLY A 387 -22.57 1.60 -0.29
CA GLY A 387 -22.92 0.44 0.52
C GLY A 387 -21.73 -0.48 0.69
N ALA A 388 -21.70 -1.22 1.80
CA ALA A 388 -20.71 -2.26 2.04
C ALA A 388 -21.29 -3.42 2.84
N ALA A 389 -20.66 -4.59 2.72
CA ALA A 389 -21.00 -5.77 3.50
C ALA A 389 -19.73 -6.48 3.97
N ILE A 390 -19.67 -6.80 5.26
CA ILE A 390 -18.59 -7.60 5.84
C ILE A 390 -19.16 -8.90 6.38
N CYS A 391 -18.72 -10.02 5.85
CA CYS A 391 -19.02 -11.34 6.39
C CYS A 391 -17.83 -11.85 7.18
N TYR A 392 -18.03 -12.11 8.45
CA TYR A 392 -17.01 -12.65 9.34
C TYR A 392 -17.60 -13.74 10.23
N GLN A 393 -17.05 -14.95 10.15
CA GLN A 393 -17.58 -16.14 10.82
C GLN A 393 -19.09 -16.35 10.60
N ASP A 394 -19.53 -16.34 9.34
CA ASP A 394 -20.90 -16.49 8.88
C ASP A 394 -21.89 -15.39 9.34
N LYS A 395 -21.44 -14.41 10.12
CA LYS A 395 -22.22 -13.22 10.47
C LYS A 395 -21.98 -12.13 9.45
N LEU A 396 -23.07 -11.54 8.96
CA LEU A 396 -23.06 -10.51 7.93
C LEU A 396 -23.42 -9.15 8.55
N LEU A 397 -22.53 -8.20 8.43
CA LEU A 397 -22.75 -6.79 8.74
C LEU A 397 -23.03 -6.03 7.43
N LEU A 398 -24.00 -5.14 7.45
CA LEU A 398 -24.42 -4.34 6.30
C LEU A 398 -24.28 -2.86 6.65
N TYR A 399 -23.75 -2.07 5.73
CA TYR A 399 -23.50 -0.63 5.88
C TYR A 399 -24.07 0.11 4.66
N GLY A 400 -24.76 1.21 4.88
CA GLY A 400 -25.33 2.03 3.81
C GLY A 400 -26.33 1.30 2.93
N GLU A 401 -26.33 1.60 1.64
CA GLU A 401 -27.26 1.04 0.65
C GLU A 401 -26.74 -0.29 0.08
N THR A 402 -27.32 -1.41 0.47
CA THR A 402 -26.88 -2.74 0.06
C THR A 402 -28.02 -3.57 -0.56
N PRO A 403 -27.70 -4.56 -1.39
CA PRO A 403 -28.61 -5.67 -1.68
C PRO A 403 -29.00 -6.40 -0.38
N ASN A 404 -30.05 -7.21 -0.41
CA ASN A 404 -30.45 -7.99 0.76
C ASN A 404 -29.43 -9.11 1.09
N SER A 405 -29.48 -9.63 2.33
CA SER A 405 -28.52 -10.61 2.83
C SER A 405 -28.45 -11.89 1.99
N GLY A 406 -29.56 -12.32 1.38
CA GLY A 406 -29.60 -13.48 0.49
C GLY A 406 -28.86 -13.23 -0.82
N GLN A 407 -29.13 -12.07 -1.45
CA GLN A 407 -28.48 -11.62 -2.67
C GLN A 407 -26.97 -11.44 -2.48
N ILE A 408 -26.56 -10.89 -1.33
CA ILE A 408 -25.13 -10.70 -1.01
C ILE A 408 -24.42 -12.05 -0.88
N ARG A 409 -25.01 -13.04 -0.22
CA ARG A 409 -24.40 -14.38 -0.09
C ARG A 409 -24.28 -15.08 -1.43
N GLU A 410 -25.31 -15.00 -2.27
CA GLU A 410 -25.29 -15.56 -3.63
C GLU A 410 -24.22 -14.88 -4.50
N LEU A 411 -24.19 -13.55 -4.48
CA LEU A 411 -23.17 -12.75 -5.18
C LEU A 411 -21.76 -13.08 -4.70
N ALA A 412 -21.53 -13.19 -3.38
CA ALA A 412 -20.24 -13.54 -2.82
C ALA A 412 -19.78 -14.94 -3.27
N GLY A 413 -20.70 -15.91 -3.35
CA GLY A 413 -20.40 -17.24 -3.88
C GLY A 413 -19.97 -17.20 -5.35
N TRP A 414 -20.63 -16.40 -6.18
CA TRP A 414 -20.26 -16.21 -7.58
C TRP A 414 -18.91 -15.49 -7.72
N LEU A 415 -18.69 -14.41 -6.95
CA LEU A 415 -17.42 -13.65 -6.95
C LEU A 415 -16.24 -14.49 -6.47
N ALA A 416 -16.43 -15.35 -5.48
CA ALA A 416 -15.38 -16.25 -5.01
C ALA A 416 -14.88 -17.20 -6.11
N GLY A 417 -15.77 -17.64 -7.00
CA GLY A 417 -15.41 -18.46 -8.16
C GLY A 417 -14.73 -17.69 -9.31
N LYS A 418 -14.89 -16.38 -9.34
CA LYS A 418 -14.31 -15.48 -10.36
C LYS A 418 -13.04 -14.79 -9.90
N SER A 419 -12.80 -14.72 -8.58
CA SER A 419 -11.71 -13.93 -8.01
C SER A 419 -10.35 -14.55 -8.32
N GLU A 420 -9.49 -13.78 -8.96
CA GLU A 420 -8.05 -14.03 -9.03
C GLU A 420 -7.39 -13.35 -7.82
N ASP A 421 -6.45 -14.03 -7.17
CA ASP A 421 -5.72 -13.49 -6.01
C ASP A 421 -6.63 -12.91 -4.89
N TYR A 422 -7.74 -13.62 -4.60
CA TYR A 422 -8.69 -13.30 -3.51
C TYR A 422 -9.41 -11.95 -3.64
N SER A 423 -9.38 -11.30 -4.78
CA SER A 423 -10.13 -10.08 -5.02
C SER A 423 -10.74 -10.04 -6.42
N TYR A 424 -11.80 -9.26 -6.54
CA TYR A 424 -12.47 -9.00 -7.81
C TYR A 424 -13.10 -7.62 -7.77
N HIS A 425 -13.11 -6.91 -8.89
CA HIS A 425 -13.82 -5.64 -9.00
C HIS A 425 -14.40 -5.46 -10.41
N THR A 426 -15.55 -4.83 -10.47
CA THR A 426 -16.18 -4.40 -11.71
C THR A 426 -17.06 -3.18 -11.47
N SER A 427 -17.21 -2.33 -12.49
CA SER A 427 -18.20 -1.24 -12.52
C SER A 427 -19.42 -1.58 -13.38
N LYS A 428 -19.49 -2.81 -13.93
CA LYS A 428 -20.53 -3.26 -14.88
C LYS A 428 -21.10 -4.61 -14.44
N LEU A 429 -21.44 -4.73 -13.16
CA LEU A 429 -21.82 -6.01 -12.56
C LEU A 429 -22.99 -6.68 -13.29
N SER A 430 -24.01 -5.92 -13.70
CA SER A 430 -25.21 -6.47 -14.39
C SER A 430 -24.93 -6.98 -15.82
N ALA A 431 -23.79 -6.62 -16.41
CA ALA A 431 -23.34 -7.18 -17.68
C ALA A 431 -22.65 -8.55 -17.49
N GLU A 432 -22.09 -8.79 -16.31
CA GLU A 432 -21.29 -9.99 -15.99
C GLU A 432 -22.08 -11.01 -15.15
N TYR A 433 -23.01 -10.54 -14.33
CA TYR A 433 -23.85 -11.34 -13.46
C TYR A 433 -25.31 -10.92 -13.60
N GLU A 434 -26.09 -11.67 -14.39
CA GLU A 434 -27.44 -11.27 -14.80
C GLU A 434 -28.42 -11.10 -13.62
N THR A 435 -28.28 -11.90 -12.57
CA THR A 435 -29.11 -11.81 -11.35
C THR A 435 -29.01 -10.43 -10.68
N SER A 436 -27.88 -9.71 -10.84
CA SER A 436 -27.67 -8.40 -10.24
C SER A 436 -28.53 -7.29 -10.85
N LYS A 437 -29.18 -7.51 -11.99
CA LYS A 437 -30.16 -6.58 -12.57
C LYS A 437 -31.32 -6.23 -11.62
N ALA A 438 -31.64 -7.16 -10.71
CA ALA A 438 -32.70 -6.96 -9.72
C ALA A 438 -32.35 -5.95 -8.61
N TYR A 439 -31.06 -5.55 -8.49
CA TYR A 439 -30.55 -4.63 -7.48
C TYR A 439 -29.45 -3.71 -8.03
N GLN A 440 -29.50 -3.41 -9.33
CA GLN A 440 -28.55 -2.50 -9.99
C GLN A 440 -28.60 -1.08 -9.42
N ASP A 441 -29.72 -0.67 -8.87
CA ASP A 441 -29.92 0.59 -8.16
C ASP A 441 -29.04 0.71 -6.90
N LYS A 442 -28.51 -0.39 -6.40
CA LYS A 442 -27.62 -0.47 -5.21
C LYS A 442 -26.23 -0.98 -5.54
N ALA A 443 -26.10 -1.89 -6.51
CA ALA A 443 -24.86 -2.58 -6.81
C ALA A 443 -24.68 -2.80 -8.33
N SER A 444 -24.41 -1.73 -9.06
CA SER A 444 -23.90 -1.78 -10.43
C SER A 444 -22.37 -1.87 -10.48
N GLY A 445 -21.68 -1.38 -9.46
CA GLY A 445 -20.27 -1.60 -9.20
C GLY A 445 -20.05 -2.41 -7.94
N VAL A 446 -19.05 -3.29 -7.95
CA VAL A 446 -18.68 -4.11 -6.80
C VAL A 446 -17.18 -4.26 -6.68
N ILE A 447 -16.68 -4.20 -5.44
CA ILE A 447 -15.37 -4.70 -5.05
C ILE A 447 -15.61 -5.86 -4.08
N TYR A 448 -14.91 -6.97 -4.29
CA TYR A 448 -14.88 -8.15 -3.44
C TYR A 448 -13.47 -8.41 -2.95
N VAL A 449 -13.32 -8.69 -1.66
CA VAL A 449 -12.06 -9.12 -1.04
C VAL A 449 -12.34 -10.30 -0.13
N ALA A 450 -11.75 -11.46 -0.42
CA ALA A 450 -11.79 -12.60 0.48
C ALA A 450 -10.78 -12.42 1.61
N ILE A 451 -11.23 -12.61 2.85
CA ILE A 451 -10.39 -12.51 4.06
C ILE A 451 -9.56 -13.78 4.24
N SER A 452 -10.11 -14.95 3.91
CA SER A 452 -9.39 -16.22 3.96
C SER A 452 -9.90 -17.22 2.91
N PRO A 453 -9.02 -18.05 2.33
CA PRO A 453 -9.44 -19.10 1.40
C PRO A 453 -10.30 -20.15 2.09
N GLY A 454 -11.42 -20.54 1.47
CA GLY A 454 -12.27 -21.63 1.95
C GLY A 454 -13.10 -21.32 3.20
N GLN A 455 -13.03 -20.12 3.74
CA GLN A 455 -13.91 -19.63 4.80
C GLN A 455 -14.88 -18.61 4.22
N HIS A 456 -16.10 -18.53 4.76
CA HIS A 456 -17.13 -17.59 4.36
C HIS A 456 -16.84 -16.16 4.91
N ASN A 457 -15.57 -15.75 4.89
CA ASN A 457 -15.13 -14.45 5.37
C ASN A 457 -14.74 -13.58 4.19
N TYR A 458 -15.46 -12.48 3.99
CA TYR A 458 -15.24 -11.56 2.88
C TYR A 458 -15.71 -10.14 3.19
N MET A 459 -15.23 -9.19 2.41
CA MET A 459 -15.67 -7.80 2.39
C MET A 459 -16.17 -7.46 0.99
N LEU A 460 -17.25 -6.70 0.91
CA LEU A 460 -17.85 -6.21 -0.32
C LEU A 460 -18.12 -4.71 -0.19
N TRP A 461 -17.87 -3.97 -1.27
CA TRP A 461 -18.28 -2.59 -1.42
C TRP A 461 -19.13 -2.44 -2.67
N PHE A 462 -20.17 -1.60 -2.59
CA PHE A 462 -21.15 -1.42 -3.63
C PHE A 462 -21.23 0.03 -4.07
N ARG A 463 -21.43 0.23 -5.38
CA ARG A 463 -21.84 1.50 -5.98
C ARG A 463 -23.11 1.31 -6.77
N PRO A 464 -24.09 2.24 -6.67
CA PRO A 464 -25.33 2.19 -7.42
C PRO A 464 -25.08 2.39 -8.91
N GLU A 465 -26.11 2.12 -9.71
CA GLU A 465 -26.16 2.56 -11.08
C GLU A 465 -26.11 4.08 -11.15
N VAL A 466 -25.25 4.59 -12.00
CA VAL A 466 -25.23 6.00 -12.36
C VAL A 466 -25.56 6.12 -13.83
N VAL A 467 -26.68 6.77 -14.13
CA VAL A 467 -26.97 7.15 -15.50
C VAL A 467 -26.03 8.29 -15.87
N GLN A 468 -24.88 7.96 -16.43
CA GLN A 468 -23.94 8.97 -16.90
C GLN A 468 -24.41 9.51 -18.23
N VAL A 469 -24.50 10.83 -18.32
CA VAL A 469 -24.65 11.55 -19.58
C VAL A 469 -23.25 12.02 -19.97
N VAL A 470 -22.63 11.34 -20.93
CA VAL A 470 -21.36 11.78 -21.50
C VAL A 470 -21.68 12.67 -22.70
N ASP A 471 -21.30 13.93 -22.58
CA ASP A 471 -21.45 14.89 -23.68
C ASP A 471 -20.19 14.81 -24.57
N TRP A 472 -20.35 14.16 -25.72
CA TRP A 472 -19.30 14.09 -26.73
C TRP A 472 -19.39 15.27 -27.69
N ALA A 473 -18.26 15.77 -28.16
CA ALA A 473 -18.20 16.71 -29.26
C ALA A 473 -18.44 15.98 -30.60
N GLY A 474 -19.71 15.64 -30.90
CA GLY A 474 -20.12 14.82 -32.02
C GLY A 474 -20.16 13.32 -31.74
N ASP A 475 -20.82 12.53 -32.59
CA ASP A 475 -20.95 11.08 -32.45
C ASP A 475 -19.58 10.38 -32.56
N PRO A 476 -19.06 9.73 -31.50
CA PRO A 476 -17.75 9.10 -31.49
C PRO A 476 -17.64 7.90 -32.48
N ALA A 477 -18.76 7.33 -32.92
CA ALA A 477 -18.79 6.16 -33.81
C ALA A 477 -18.80 6.51 -35.31
N LYS A 478 -18.99 7.79 -35.71
CA LYS A 478 -19.18 8.19 -37.10
C LYS A 478 -17.93 8.81 -37.76
N ALA A 479 -16.79 8.18 -37.59
CA ALA A 479 -15.55 8.63 -38.23
C ALA A 479 -15.35 8.09 -39.68
N VAL A 480 -16.33 7.37 -40.25
CA VAL A 480 -16.19 6.69 -41.58
C VAL A 480 -17.19 7.22 -42.56
N LEU A 481 -16.72 7.82 -43.66
CA LEU A 481 -17.51 8.13 -44.85
C LEU A 481 -17.35 7.03 -45.87
N LYS A 482 -18.48 6.55 -46.46
CA LYS A 482 -18.48 5.80 -47.71
C LYS A 482 -18.35 6.78 -48.85
N THR A 483 -17.27 6.70 -49.64
CA THR A 483 -17.05 7.42 -50.90
C THR A 483 -17.11 6.42 -52.06
N ASP A 484 -17.33 6.92 -53.26
CA ASP A 484 -17.38 6.09 -54.48
C ASP A 484 -16.10 5.25 -54.74
N ASP A 485 -14.98 5.63 -54.08
CA ASP A 485 -13.68 4.96 -54.17
C ASP A 485 -13.39 4.05 -52.96
N GLY A 486 -14.35 3.82 -52.05
CA GLY A 486 -14.20 2.98 -50.87
C GLY A 486 -14.51 3.67 -49.54
N MET A 487 -14.13 3.04 -48.42
CA MET A 487 -14.27 3.63 -47.10
C MET A 487 -13.08 4.57 -46.79
N ARG A 488 -13.35 5.85 -46.62
CA ARG A 488 -12.34 6.84 -46.24
C ARG A 488 -12.57 7.31 -44.81
N LEU A 489 -11.49 7.47 -44.06
CA LEU A 489 -11.48 8.28 -42.84
C LEU A 489 -11.86 9.71 -43.22
N SER A 490 -12.90 10.22 -42.55
CA SER A 490 -13.22 11.63 -42.56
C SER A 490 -13.29 12.11 -41.10
N PRO A 491 -12.58 13.20 -40.79
CA PRO A 491 -12.74 13.84 -39.49
C PRO A 491 -14.22 14.13 -39.28
N ARG A 492 -14.64 14.12 -38.02
CA ARG A 492 -16.06 14.43 -37.70
C ARG A 492 -16.50 15.76 -38.31
N LYS A 493 -17.67 15.76 -38.93
CA LYS A 493 -18.25 16.94 -39.56
C LYS A 493 -19.10 17.78 -38.61
N SER A 494 -19.56 17.20 -37.52
CA SER A 494 -20.35 17.88 -36.51
C SER A 494 -19.69 17.73 -35.14
N PHE A 495 -19.53 18.87 -34.48
CA PHE A 495 -19.08 18.98 -33.09
C PHE A 495 -20.23 19.36 -32.16
N GLU A 496 -21.47 19.32 -32.68
CA GLU A 496 -22.65 19.48 -31.87
C GLU A 496 -22.70 18.42 -30.78
N LYS A 497 -23.18 18.84 -29.61
CA LYS A 497 -23.28 18.02 -28.42
C LYS A 497 -24.06 16.72 -28.68
N TRP A 498 -23.37 15.59 -28.65
CA TRP A 498 -23.95 14.26 -28.74
C TRP A 498 -23.97 13.62 -27.37
N ARG A 499 -25.16 13.17 -26.93
CA ARG A 499 -25.33 12.61 -25.59
C ARG A 499 -25.36 11.11 -25.64
N GLU A 500 -24.39 10.51 -24.96
CA GLU A 500 -24.39 9.09 -24.67
C GLU A 500 -24.97 8.84 -23.30
N PHE A 501 -26.00 8.01 -23.25
CA PHE A 501 -26.55 7.54 -21.99
C PHE A 501 -25.93 6.19 -21.63
N VAL A 502 -24.99 6.24 -20.73
CA VAL A 502 -24.37 5.03 -20.18
C VAL A 502 -25.26 4.55 -19.03
N LYS A 503 -25.87 3.36 -19.20
CA LYS A 503 -26.75 2.72 -18.22
C LYS A 503 -26.13 1.44 -17.71
N SER A 504 -26.64 0.93 -16.58
CA SER A 504 -26.23 -0.34 -15.95
C SER A 504 -24.76 -0.38 -15.55
N THR A 505 -24.18 0.78 -15.28
CA THR A 505 -22.79 0.94 -14.81
C THR A 505 -22.75 1.86 -13.60
N SER A 506 -21.77 1.66 -12.73
CA SER A 506 -21.43 2.61 -11.66
C SER A 506 -20.36 3.58 -12.13
N TYR A 507 -20.00 4.57 -11.29
CA TYR A 507 -18.71 5.23 -11.42
C TYR A 507 -17.59 4.16 -11.36
N PRO A 508 -16.58 4.26 -12.25
CA PRO A 508 -15.47 3.31 -12.21
C PRO A 508 -14.70 3.42 -10.89
N TRP A 509 -14.14 2.29 -10.49
CA TRP A 509 -13.20 2.24 -9.36
C TRP A 509 -11.88 2.83 -9.78
N THR A 510 -11.38 3.80 -9.05
CA THR A 510 -10.10 4.45 -9.36
C THR A 510 -8.91 3.58 -8.99
N SER A 511 -7.78 3.73 -9.68
CA SER A 511 -6.53 3.02 -9.35
C SER A 511 -6.09 3.26 -7.90
N LYS A 512 -6.40 4.42 -7.34
CA LYS A 512 -6.14 4.79 -5.94
C LYS A 512 -6.95 3.94 -4.96
N GLU A 513 -8.26 3.85 -5.18
CA GLU A 513 -9.15 3.02 -4.36
C GLU A 513 -8.74 1.55 -4.42
N LEU A 514 -8.35 1.08 -5.58
CA LEU A 514 -7.87 -0.29 -5.75
C LEU A 514 -6.50 -0.54 -5.11
N SER A 515 -5.66 0.48 -4.95
CA SER A 515 -4.32 0.36 -4.35
C SER A 515 -4.35 -0.02 -2.86
N VAL A 516 -5.48 0.19 -2.18
CA VAL A 516 -5.66 -0.18 -0.77
C VAL A 516 -5.97 -1.67 -0.59
N LEU A 517 -6.47 -2.35 -1.63
CA LEU A 517 -6.86 -3.76 -1.58
C LEU A 517 -5.71 -4.69 -1.13
N PRO A 518 -4.47 -4.57 -1.63
CA PRO A 518 -3.36 -5.42 -1.18
C PRO A 518 -3.05 -5.25 0.32
N LEU A 519 -3.19 -4.02 0.84
CA LEU A 519 -2.99 -3.73 2.25
C LEU A 519 -4.04 -4.44 3.11
N LEU A 520 -5.31 -4.30 2.76
CA LEU A 520 -6.41 -4.99 3.45
C LEU A 520 -6.22 -6.51 3.44
N LYS A 521 -5.91 -7.09 2.29
CA LYS A 521 -5.61 -8.53 2.16
C LYS A 521 -4.48 -8.97 3.08
N THR A 522 -3.37 -8.23 3.07
CA THR A 522 -2.18 -8.59 3.87
C THR A 522 -2.46 -8.48 5.36
N ILE A 523 -3.17 -7.44 5.80
CA ILE A 523 -3.51 -7.22 7.21
C ILE A 523 -4.44 -8.32 7.70
N VAL A 524 -5.52 -8.58 6.96
CA VAL A 524 -6.53 -9.55 7.37
C VAL A 524 -5.97 -10.97 7.32
N ARG A 525 -5.22 -11.33 6.27
CA ARG A 525 -4.57 -12.63 6.13
C ARG A 525 -3.55 -12.87 7.25
N ARG A 526 -2.70 -11.89 7.54
CA ARG A 526 -1.70 -11.98 8.61
C ARG A 526 -2.34 -12.14 9.99
N GLN A 527 -3.49 -11.50 10.21
CA GLN A 527 -4.25 -11.66 11.43
C GLN A 527 -4.79 -13.07 11.60
N THR A 528 -5.39 -13.64 10.53
CA THR A 528 -5.91 -15.01 10.56
C THR A 528 -4.78 -16.02 10.80
N GLU A 529 -3.64 -15.84 10.16
CA GLU A 529 -2.43 -16.65 10.34
C GLU A 529 -1.88 -16.52 11.77
N ASN A 530 -1.81 -15.32 12.32
CA ASN A 530 -1.35 -15.08 13.70
C ASN A 530 -2.29 -15.70 14.74
N GLN A 531 -3.61 -15.63 14.54
CA GLN A 531 -4.58 -16.27 15.44
C GLN A 531 -4.44 -17.79 15.42
N LEU A 532 -4.24 -18.38 14.25
CA LEU A 532 -3.98 -19.82 14.12
C LEU A 532 -2.69 -20.24 14.83
N VAL A 533 -1.60 -19.50 14.61
CA VAL A 533 -0.31 -19.76 15.25
C VAL A 533 -0.40 -19.59 16.78
N GLN A 534 -1.09 -18.54 17.25
CA GLN A 534 -1.28 -18.33 18.69
C GLN A 534 -2.13 -19.44 19.34
N ALA A 535 -3.21 -19.87 18.67
CA ALA A 535 -4.02 -20.99 19.14
C ALA A 535 -3.22 -22.30 19.20
N GLU A 536 -2.38 -22.57 18.23
CA GLU A 536 -1.52 -23.73 18.14
C GLU A 536 -0.40 -23.68 19.21
N GLU A 537 0.25 -22.53 19.40
CA GLU A 537 1.22 -22.30 20.49
C GLU A 537 0.58 -22.48 21.87
N GLN A 538 -0.64 -21.95 22.07
CA GLN A 538 -1.37 -22.09 23.33
C GLN A 538 -1.74 -23.56 23.62
N ALA A 539 -2.17 -24.29 22.59
CA ALA A 539 -2.47 -25.71 22.72
C ALA A 539 -1.20 -26.51 23.04
N LEU A 540 -0.08 -26.22 22.39
CA LEU A 540 1.23 -26.84 22.68
C LEU A 540 1.73 -26.49 24.08
N GLN A 541 1.54 -25.26 24.53
CA GLN A 541 1.93 -24.81 25.86
C GLN A 541 1.10 -25.48 26.94
N ASN A 542 -0.21 -25.59 26.73
CA ASN A 542 -1.11 -26.31 27.65
C ASN A 542 -0.75 -27.81 27.70
N ALA A 543 -0.42 -28.43 26.59
CA ALA A 543 0.02 -29.83 26.54
C ALA A 543 1.38 -30.03 27.28
N ARG A 544 2.30 -29.07 27.18
CA ARG A 544 3.58 -29.09 27.92
C ARG A 544 3.36 -28.94 29.43
N ILE A 545 2.52 -28.01 29.85
CA ILE A 545 2.19 -27.79 31.26
C ILE A 545 1.53 -29.05 31.86
N LEU A 546 0.59 -29.66 31.14
CA LEU A 546 -0.04 -30.91 31.56
C LEU A 546 1.00 -32.02 31.75
N ARG A 547 1.91 -32.16 30.78
CA ARG A 547 2.97 -33.21 30.82
C ARG A 547 3.98 -32.97 31.95
N GLN A 548 4.36 -31.73 32.19
CA GLN A 548 5.24 -31.36 33.30
C GLN A 548 4.56 -31.59 34.67
N ASN A 549 3.28 -31.24 34.79
CA ASN A 549 2.53 -31.49 36.00
C ASN A 549 2.38 -33.00 36.24
N GLU A 550 2.13 -33.80 35.24
CA GLU A 550 2.06 -35.25 35.36
C GLU A 550 3.42 -35.86 35.81
N GLN A 551 4.52 -35.45 35.22
CA GLN A 551 5.86 -35.89 35.61
C GLN A 551 6.19 -35.45 37.06
N ARG A 552 5.88 -34.24 37.42
CA ARG A 552 6.08 -33.69 38.76
C ARG A 552 5.27 -34.45 39.80
N TYR A 553 4.04 -34.79 39.47
CA TYR A 553 3.15 -35.56 40.34
C TYR A 553 3.68 -36.97 40.59
N LEU A 554 4.16 -37.66 39.57
CA LEU A 554 4.78 -38.98 39.66
C LEU A 554 6.06 -38.94 40.50
N GLN A 555 6.91 -37.93 40.34
CA GLN A 555 8.13 -37.77 41.15
C GLN A 555 7.78 -37.53 42.64
N LEU A 556 6.80 -36.70 42.95
CA LEU A 556 6.37 -36.46 44.32
C LEU A 556 5.83 -37.71 44.97
N MET A 557 5.11 -38.55 44.24
CA MET A 557 4.63 -39.82 44.75
C MET A 557 5.77 -40.84 45.00
N ASP A 558 6.78 -40.82 44.15
CA ASP A 558 7.91 -41.75 44.30
C ASP A 558 8.84 -41.42 45.49
N TYR A 559 8.98 -40.13 45.83
CA TYR A 559 9.71 -39.63 47.01
C TYR A 559 8.91 -39.64 48.31
N SER A 560 7.62 -40.00 48.24
CA SER A 560 6.78 -40.08 49.44
C SER A 560 7.35 -41.08 50.46
N PRO A 561 7.51 -40.72 51.76
CA PRO A 561 7.97 -41.64 52.79
C PRO A 561 6.93 -42.69 53.13
N VAL A 562 5.71 -42.56 52.61
CA VAL A 562 4.63 -43.52 52.81
C VAL A 562 4.56 -44.49 51.62
N ALA A 563 4.42 -45.79 51.92
CA ALA A 563 4.23 -46.76 50.84
C ALA A 563 2.89 -46.57 50.16
N PHE A 564 2.92 -46.42 48.81
CA PHE A 564 1.79 -45.99 48.03
C PHE A 564 1.54 -46.88 46.83
N PHE A 565 0.26 -47.24 46.56
CA PHE A 565 -0.23 -47.98 45.43
C PHE A 565 -1.44 -47.32 44.81
N THR A 566 -1.57 -47.43 43.47
CA THR A 566 -2.82 -47.21 42.79
C THR A 566 -3.27 -48.50 42.15
N LEU A 567 -4.49 -48.92 42.41
CA LEU A 567 -5.06 -50.15 41.93
C LEU A 567 -6.25 -49.89 41.00
N THR A 568 -6.30 -50.55 39.85
CA THR A 568 -7.48 -50.65 39.01
C THR A 568 -7.91 -52.08 38.87
N ASP A 569 -9.15 -52.38 39.21
CA ASP A 569 -9.69 -53.78 39.28
C ASP A 569 -8.82 -54.76 40.10
N GLY A 570 -8.18 -54.23 41.16
CA GLY A 570 -7.30 -54.98 42.06
C GLY A 570 -5.89 -55.19 41.58
N GLN A 571 -5.55 -54.76 40.33
CA GLN A 571 -4.19 -54.78 39.79
C GLN A 571 -3.43 -53.52 40.13
N THR A 572 -2.18 -53.66 40.50
CA THR A 572 -1.27 -52.53 40.76
C THR A 572 -0.90 -51.84 39.44
N ILE A 573 -1.45 -50.65 39.21
CA ILE A 573 -1.09 -49.82 38.03
C ILE A 573 0.05 -48.87 38.33
N TYR A 574 0.23 -48.51 39.62
CA TYR A 574 1.36 -47.73 40.08
C TYR A 574 1.68 -48.09 41.54
N CYS A 575 2.97 -48.09 41.87
CA CYS A 575 3.45 -48.09 43.25
C CYS A 575 4.78 -47.35 43.35
N ASN A 576 5.02 -46.66 44.49
CA ASN A 576 6.27 -45.92 44.69
C ASN A 576 7.38 -46.85 45.22
N THR A 577 8.61 -46.31 45.18
CA THR A 577 9.82 -47.01 45.65
C THR A 577 9.66 -47.48 47.12
N LYS A 578 9.03 -46.63 47.95
CA LYS A 578 8.81 -46.96 49.40
C LYS A 578 7.91 -48.17 49.59
N ALA A 579 6.93 -48.39 48.74
CA ALA A 579 6.08 -49.56 48.74
C ALA A 579 6.89 -50.87 48.44
N ALA A 580 7.82 -50.82 47.51
CA ALA A 580 8.69 -51.95 47.19
C ALA A 580 9.65 -52.25 48.41
N GLU A 581 10.28 -51.21 48.94
CA GLU A 581 11.16 -51.34 50.13
C GLU A 581 10.43 -51.94 51.30
N LEU A 582 9.23 -51.42 51.65
CA LEU A 582 8.45 -51.86 52.81
C LEU A 582 8.08 -53.33 52.71
N LEU A 583 7.75 -53.78 51.49
CA LEU A 583 7.38 -55.17 51.21
C LEU A 583 8.57 -56.09 50.85
N GLY A 584 9.79 -55.56 50.84
CA GLY A 584 11.03 -56.28 50.57
C GLY A 584 11.24 -56.73 49.11
N PHE A 585 10.67 -55.97 48.11
CA PHE A 585 10.90 -56.17 46.70
C PHE A 585 12.09 -55.33 46.21
N GLU A 586 12.83 -55.79 45.18
CA GLU A 586 14.01 -55.09 44.70
C GLU A 586 13.66 -53.82 43.95
N SER A 587 12.48 -53.80 43.33
CA SER A 587 11.99 -52.63 42.55
C SER A 587 10.47 -52.50 42.56
N SER A 588 9.95 -51.27 42.48
CA SER A 588 8.54 -51.03 42.26
C SER A 588 7.97 -51.70 41.02
N LYS A 589 8.84 -51.93 39.99
CA LYS A 589 8.47 -52.67 38.79
C LYS A 589 8.07 -54.12 39.04
N ASP A 590 8.54 -54.69 40.11
CA ASP A 590 8.22 -56.08 40.50
C ASP A 590 6.81 -56.22 41.03
N LEU A 591 6.20 -55.13 41.45
CA LEU A 591 4.83 -55.03 41.93
C LEU A 591 3.82 -54.55 40.85
N MET A 592 4.31 -53.89 39.82
CA MET A 592 3.49 -53.40 38.74
C MET A 592 2.80 -54.52 37.95
N GLY A 593 1.50 -54.35 37.67
CA GLY A 593 0.68 -55.35 36.95
C GLY A 593 0.31 -56.58 37.75
N LYS A 594 0.78 -56.70 39.01
CA LYS A 594 0.41 -57.80 39.89
C LYS A 594 -0.89 -57.53 40.65
N ASP A 595 -1.63 -58.58 40.96
CA ASP A 595 -2.79 -58.51 41.81
C ASP A 595 -2.39 -58.19 43.24
N PHE A 596 -2.78 -57.01 43.74
CA PHE A 596 -2.44 -56.53 45.06
C PHE A 596 -2.91 -57.48 46.15
N ARG A 597 -4.02 -58.18 45.91
CA ARG A 597 -4.58 -59.22 46.87
C ARG A 597 -3.64 -60.36 47.08
N ALA A 598 -2.72 -60.65 46.14
CA ALA A 598 -1.75 -61.74 46.34
C ALA A 598 -0.71 -61.46 47.45
N LEU A 599 -0.58 -60.16 47.86
CA LEU A 599 0.27 -59.78 49.00
C LEU A 599 -0.38 -59.98 50.39
N LEU A 600 -1.64 -60.41 50.42
CA LEU A 600 -2.44 -60.59 51.57
C LEU A 600 -2.75 -62.08 51.85
N PRO A 601 -2.84 -62.48 53.17
CA PRO A 601 -3.34 -63.78 53.55
C PRO A 601 -4.78 -64.02 53.08
N GLU A 602 -5.16 -65.32 52.85
CA GLU A 602 -6.41 -65.70 52.26
C GLU A 602 -7.65 -65.18 53.02
N GLN A 603 -7.53 -65.15 54.39
CA GLN A 603 -8.61 -64.63 55.25
C GLN A 603 -8.86 -63.13 55.11
N THR A 604 -7.83 -62.30 54.78
CA THR A 604 -7.91 -60.85 54.68
C THR A 604 -8.36 -60.37 53.30
N ARG A 605 -8.19 -61.20 52.25
CA ARG A 605 -8.58 -60.88 50.87
C ARG A 605 -10.07 -60.59 50.73
N VAL A 606 -10.91 -61.32 51.44
CA VAL A 606 -12.38 -61.16 51.38
C VAL A 606 -12.77 -59.81 51.97
N THR A 607 -12.19 -59.41 53.11
CA THR A 607 -12.49 -58.13 53.75
C THR A 607 -12.03 -56.95 52.89
N LEU A 608 -10.84 -57.06 52.25
CA LEU A 608 -10.32 -56.02 51.35
C LEU A 608 -11.21 -55.87 50.10
N GLN A 609 -11.72 -57.02 49.57
CA GLN A 609 -12.63 -56.99 48.45
C GLN A 609 -13.94 -56.27 48.80
N GLN A 610 -14.45 -56.49 49.96
CA GLN A 610 -15.65 -55.78 50.48
C GLN A 610 -15.39 -54.28 50.58
N ASN A 611 -14.23 -53.88 51.15
CA ASN A 611 -13.83 -52.50 51.27
C ASN A 611 -13.67 -51.81 49.88
N PHE A 612 -13.17 -52.55 48.86
CA PHE A 612 -13.06 -52.01 47.50
C PHE A 612 -14.42 -51.79 46.85
N GLU A 613 -15.38 -52.64 47.03
CA GLU A 613 -16.73 -52.50 46.52
C GLU A 613 -17.47 -51.35 47.24
N GLU A 614 -17.24 -51.20 48.55
CA GLU A 614 -17.79 -50.09 49.35
C GLU A 614 -17.27 -48.74 48.84
N LEU A 615 -15.96 -48.61 48.56
CA LEU A 615 -15.35 -47.41 48.01
C LEU A 615 -15.81 -47.10 46.61
N LYS A 616 -16.15 -48.10 45.79
CA LYS A 616 -16.69 -47.85 44.44
C LYS A 616 -18.10 -47.24 44.49
N HIS A 617 -18.89 -47.52 45.52
CA HIS A 617 -20.26 -47.04 45.65
C HIS A 617 -20.38 -45.72 46.43
N ASN A 618 -19.44 -45.42 47.37
CA ASN A 618 -19.44 -44.23 48.20
C ASN A 618 -18.22 -43.34 47.94
N ASN A 619 -18.37 -42.33 47.16
CA ASN A 619 -17.30 -41.47 46.61
C ASN A 619 -16.55 -40.58 47.66
N THR A 620 -16.70 -40.79 48.95
CA THR A 620 -16.21 -39.86 50.00
C THR A 620 -15.62 -40.49 51.26
N SER A 621 -15.46 -41.83 51.37
CA SER A 621 -14.91 -42.46 52.61
C SER A 621 -13.52 -43.00 52.40
N LEU A 622 -12.66 -42.57 53.36
CA LEU A 622 -11.39 -43.26 53.63
C LEU A 622 -11.72 -44.44 54.49
N ILE A 623 -11.20 -45.62 54.08
CA ILE A 623 -11.30 -46.82 54.92
C ILE A 623 -9.92 -47.15 55.45
N THR A 624 -9.76 -47.17 56.80
CA THR A 624 -8.50 -47.53 57.45
C THR A 624 -8.68 -48.81 58.25
N SER A 625 -7.75 -49.74 58.06
CA SER A 625 -7.80 -51.05 58.78
C SER A 625 -6.38 -51.59 58.97
N GLN A 626 -6.18 -52.53 59.88
CA GLN A 626 -4.89 -53.25 60.01
C GLN A 626 -4.92 -54.57 59.27
N SER A 627 -3.86 -54.90 58.55
CA SER A 627 -3.79 -56.13 57.77
C SER A 627 -2.38 -56.69 57.75
N TYR A 628 -2.30 -58.01 57.67
CA TYR A 628 -1.00 -58.70 57.52
C TYR A 628 -0.64 -58.78 56.03
N PHE A 629 0.57 -58.38 55.70
CA PHE A 629 1.13 -58.47 54.32
C PHE A 629 2.24 -59.50 54.25
N THR A 630 2.26 -60.25 53.20
CA THR A 630 3.36 -61.15 52.88
C THR A 630 4.44 -60.43 52.09
N THR A 631 5.63 -60.35 52.69
CA THR A 631 6.81 -59.73 52.05
C THR A 631 7.41 -60.67 50.96
N ALA A 632 8.32 -60.15 50.15
CA ALA A 632 9.04 -60.91 49.14
C ALA A 632 9.82 -62.07 49.71
N ALA A 633 10.27 -61.96 50.98
CA ALA A 633 10.95 -63.06 51.72
C ALA A 633 10.00 -64.09 52.34
N GLY A 634 8.66 -63.94 52.11
CA GLY A 634 7.66 -64.85 52.71
C GLY A 634 7.37 -64.60 54.17
N THR A 635 7.85 -63.54 54.79
CA THR A 635 7.54 -63.15 56.18
C THR A 635 6.26 -62.33 56.19
N SER A 636 5.55 -62.39 57.33
CA SER A 636 4.27 -61.70 57.60
C SER A 636 4.53 -60.41 58.32
N LEU A 637 4.08 -59.27 57.75
CA LEU A 637 4.28 -57.93 58.29
C LEU A 637 2.88 -57.32 58.60
N LEU A 638 2.65 -56.87 59.83
CA LEU A 638 1.41 -56.16 60.19
C LEU A 638 1.55 -54.68 59.79
N LEU A 639 0.67 -54.23 58.90
CA LEU A 639 0.65 -52.86 58.37
C LEU A 639 -0.76 -52.27 58.58
N GLU A 640 -0.78 -50.96 58.76
CA GLU A 640 -2.03 -50.20 58.67
C GLU A 640 -2.25 -49.84 57.22
N ILE A 641 -3.42 -50.13 56.68
CA ILE A 641 -3.82 -49.86 55.30
C ILE A 641 -4.90 -48.81 55.28
N THR A 642 -4.69 -47.73 54.47
CA THR A 642 -5.70 -46.72 54.22
C THR A 642 -6.06 -46.78 52.73
N LEU A 643 -7.32 -46.88 52.42
CA LEU A 643 -7.90 -46.98 51.13
C LEU A 643 -8.70 -45.71 50.76
N ALA A 644 -8.51 -45.20 49.54
CA ALA A 644 -9.26 -44.04 49.01
C ALA A 644 -9.71 -44.29 47.57
N SER A 645 -10.92 -43.81 47.25
CA SER A 645 -11.40 -43.86 45.87
C SER A 645 -10.71 -42.77 45.00
N VAL A 646 -10.19 -43.13 43.85
CA VAL A 646 -9.59 -42.20 42.88
C VAL A 646 -10.02 -42.59 41.45
N THR A 647 -9.86 -41.65 40.51
CA THR A 647 -10.09 -41.96 39.08
C THR A 647 -8.76 -41.93 38.36
N HIS A 648 -8.40 -43.01 37.66
CA HIS A 648 -7.20 -43.08 36.82
C HIS A 648 -7.58 -43.42 35.39
N ALA A 649 -7.15 -42.60 34.42
CA ALA A 649 -7.47 -42.74 33.00
C ALA A 649 -8.99 -42.95 32.73
N GLY A 650 -9.84 -42.25 33.51
CA GLY A 650 -11.30 -42.33 33.38
C GLY A 650 -11.91 -43.57 34.00
N LYS A 651 -11.17 -44.43 34.67
CA LYS A 651 -11.64 -45.62 35.33
C LYS A 651 -11.61 -45.46 36.86
N PRO A 652 -12.64 -45.99 37.58
CA PRO A 652 -12.61 -46.01 39.03
C PRO A 652 -11.42 -46.85 39.50
N SER A 653 -10.63 -46.33 40.39
CA SER A 653 -9.41 -46.95 40.92
C SER A 653 -9.33 -46.72 42.42
N VAL A 654 -8.55 -47.47 43.12
CA VAL A 654 -8.34 -47.35 44.53
C VAL A 654 -6.87 -47.00 44.84
N MET A 655 -6.71 -45.99 45.66
CA MET A 655 -5.42 -45.59 46.19
C MET A 655 -5.22 -46.33 47.54
N VAL A 656 -4.07 -46.95 47.69
CA VAL A 656 -3.71 -47.67 48.90
C VAL A 656 -2.45 -47.08 49.51
N LEU A 657 -2.53 -46.74 50.81
CA LEU A 657 -1.44 -46.23 51.60
C LEU A 657 -1.12 -47.28 52.68
N LEU A 658 0.15 -47.66 52.88
CA LEU A 658 0.58 -48.58 53.84
C LEU A 658 1.52 -47.91 54.84
N HIS A 659 1.23 -48.11 56.18
CA HIS A 659 2.01 -47.59 57.29
C HIS A 659 2.54 -48.72 58.16
N SER A 660 3.79 -48.63 58.63
CA SER A 660 4.33 -49.54 59.64
C SER A 660 3.94 -48.98 61.03
N GLY A 661 3.17 -49.76 61.83
CA GLY A 661 2.71 -49.36 63.14
C GLY A 661 3.75 -49.41 64.26
N ALA A 662 4.97 -48.83 64.11
CA ALA A 662 5.94 -48.81 65.24
C ALA A 662 6.86 -47.57 65.11
N SER A 663 6.82 -46.75 66.15
CA SER A 663 7.87 -45.92 66.79
C SER A 663 7.92 -44.40 66.50
N HIS A 664 7.94 -43.73 67.63
CA HIS A 664 7.93 -42.32 67.94
C HIS A 664 9.19 -41.51 67.56
N HIS A 665 10.03 -41.92 66.61
CA HIS A 665 11.34 -41.26 66.35
C HIS A 665 11.50 -40.59 64.96
N GLU A 666 10.47 -40.46 64.16
CA GLU A 666 10.54 -39.83 62.78
C GLU A 666 9.91 -38.43 62.67
N GLN A 667 9.64 -37.78 63.82
CA GLN A 667 8.95 -36.47 63.76
C GLN A 667 9.83 -35.30 63.30
N ASP A 668 11.17 -35.39 63.41
CA ASP A 668 12.10 -34.32 63.04
C ASP A 668 12.43 -34.25 61.53
N ASN A 669 12.35 -35.35 60.79
CA ASN A 669 12.54 -35.38 59.34
C ASN A 669 11.34 -34.85 58.53
N TYR A 670 10.17 -34.76 59.18
CA TYR A 670 8.93 -34.26 58.50
C TYR A 670 8.97 -32.77 58.17
N THR A 671 9.65 -31.96 58.95
CA THR A 671 9.68 -30.51 58.84
C THR A 671 10.57 -30.05 57.68
N GLU A 672 11.69 -30.75 57.45
CA GLU A 672 12.64 -30.41 56.41
C GLU A 672 12.16 -30.83 55.00
N THR A 673 11.52 -31.99 54.89
CA THR A 673 10.95 -32.50 53.62
C THR A 673 9.71 -31.73 53.21
N THR A 674 8.91 -31.26 54.17
CA THR A 674 7.72 -30.41 53.89
C THR A 674 8.15 -29.04 53.42
N SER A 675 9.21 -28.46 53.98
CA SER A 675 9.77 -27.18 53.55
C SER A 675 10.39 -27.22 52.15
N GLN A 676 11.09 -28.30 51.79
CA GLN A 676 11.63 -28.51 50.46
C GLN A 676 10.51 -28.72 49.44
N LEU A 677 9.47 -29.47 49.76
CA LEU A 677 8.28 -29.65 48.92
C LEU A 677 7.52 -28.35 48.69
N GLN A 678 7.42 -27.50 49.73
CA GLN A 678 6.75 -26.22 49.65
C GLN A 678 7.51 -25.22 48.74
N ASN A 679 8.84 -25.20 48.79
CA ASN A 679 9.68 -24.38 47.91
C ASN A 679 9.55 -24.82 46.44
N TYR A 680 9.57 -26.14 46.13
CA TYR A 680 9.39 -26.64 44.76
C TYR A 680 8.01 -26.33 44.16
N LEU A 681 7.00 -26.14 44.99
CA LEU A 681 5.61 -25.82 44.55
C LEU A 681 5.38 -24.32 44.35
N THR A 682 6.25 -23.47 44.89
CA THR A 682 6.00 -22.01 44.98
C THR A 682 7.01 -21.15 44.22
N THR A 683 8.14 -21.71 43.80
CA THR A 683 9.19 -20.95 43.09
C THR A 683 9.49 -21.48 41.69
N ASP A 684 9.95 -20.60 40.83
CA ASP A 684 10.45 -20.92 39.48
C ASP A 684 11.85 -21.55 39.56
N PRO A 685 12.07 -22.77 39.06
CA PRO A 685 13.34 -23.51 39.25
C PRO A 685 14.53 -22.90 38.53
N LEU A 686 14.31 -21.94 37.60
CA LEU A 686 15.40 -21.29 36.87
C LEU A 686 15.88 -20.00 37.56
N THR A 687 14.97 -19.25 38.18
CA THR A 687 15.25 -17.93 38.74
C THR A 687 15.02 -17.84 40.25
N ASP A 688 14.59 -18.94 40.92
CA ASP A 688 14.20 -19.05 42.32
C ASP A 688 13.15 -18.02 42.80
N MET A 689 12.49 -17.35 41.87
CA MET A 689 11.42 -16.37 42.12
C MET A 689 10.07 -17.08 42.31
N PRO A 690 9.12 -16.48 43.09
CA PRO A 690 7.76 -16.98 43.17
C PRO A 690 7.13 -17.21 41.80
N ILE A 691 6.37 -18.28 41.64
CA ILE A 691 5.64 -18.55 40.38
C ILE A 691 4.39 -17.67 40.28
N GLN A 692 3.87 -17.52 39.04
CA GLN A 692 2.72 -16.68 38.68
C GLN A 692 1.50 -16.91 39.59
N THR A 693 1.18 -18.17 39.91
CA THR A 693 0.00 -18.51 40.74
C THR A 693 0.12 -17.97 42.17
N VAL A 694 1.30 -18.10 42.77
CA VAL A 694 1.59 -17.56 44.10
C VAL A 694 1.54 -16.04 44.11
N PHE A 695 2.16 -15.42 43.10
CA PHE A 695 2.18 -13.96 42.97
C PHE A 695 0.79 -13.36 42.78
N LYS A 696 -0.05 -13.97 41.92
CA LYS A 696 -1.43 -13.49 41.70
C LYS A 696 -2.28 -13.59 42.97
N SER A 697 -2.15 -14.69 43.72
CA SER A 697 -2.84 -14.85 44.99
C SER A 697 -2.41 -13.79 46.00
N GLN A 698 -1.12 -13.49 46.08
CA GLN A 698 -0.57 -12.44 46.95
C GLN A 698 -0.94 -11.04 46.48
N LEU A 699 -1.00 -10.80 45.17
CA LEU A 699 -1.45 -9.52 44.59
C LEU A 699 -2.92 -9.24 44.94
N GLN A 700 -3.77 -10.27 44.87
CA GLN A 700 -5.17 -10.16 45.28
C GLN A 700 -5.30 -9.87 46.80
N ALA A 701 -4.51 -10.54 47.62
CA ALA A 701 -4.51 -10.28 49.07
C ALA A 701 -4.06 -8.83 49.37
N ASP A 702 -2.99 -8.36 48.72
CA ASP A 702 -2.53 -6.98 48.87
C ASP A 702 -3.55 -5.95 48.36
N TRP A 703 -4.29 -6.30 47.27
CA TRP A 703 -5.40 -5.48 46.78
C TRP A 703 -6.51 -5.32 47.85
N ASP A 704 -6.92 -6.45 48.43
CA ASP A 704 -7.97 -6.48 49.46
C ASP A 704 -7.51 -5.72 50.72
N ASP A 705 -6.24 -5.85 51.13
CA ASP A 705 -5.64 -5.10 52.22
C ASP A 705 -5.63 -3.59 51.91
N CYS A 706 -5.15 -3.19 50.73
CA CYS A 706 -5.10 -1.79 50.34
C CYS A 706 -6.48 -1.18 50.16
N LEU A 707 -7.50 -1.97 49.83
CA LEU A 707 -8.89 -1.52 49.79
C LEU A 707 -9.37 -1.14 51.20
N GLN A 708 -9.00 -1.95 52.23
CA GLN A 708 -9.34 -1.70 53.64
C GLN A 708 -8.53 -0.54 54.24
N GLU A 709 -7.23 -0.50 53.96
CA GLU A 709 -6.29 0.51 54.47
C GLU A 709 -6.32 1.82 53.68
N LYS A 710 -7.02 1.86 52.54
CA LYS A 710 -7.04 2.99 51.59
C LYS A 710 -5.66 3.39 51.11
N CYS A 711 -4.78 2.42 50.91
CA CYS A 711 -3.44 2.63 50.38
C CYS A 711 -3.39 2.35 48.87
N SER A 712 -2.36 2.84 48.22
CA SER A 712 -2.12 2.59 46.78
C SER A 712 -1.37 1.28 46.59
N LEU A 713 -1.67 0.60 45.49
CA LEU A 713 -0.94 -0.59 45.03
C LEU A 713 -0.36 -0.34 43.66
N GLY A 714 0.94 -0.54 43.50
CA GLY A 714 1.67 -0.42 42.23
C GLY A 714 2.05 -1.76 41.67
N LEU A 715 2.01 -1.88 40.33
CA LEU A 715 2.46 -3.05 39.58
C LEU A 715 3.33 -2.63 38.42
N LEU A 716 4.52 -3.23 38.30
CA LEU A 716 5.40 -3.11 37.17
C LEU A 716 5.45 -4.46 36.44
N ILE A 717 5.31 -4.44 35.10
CA ILE A 717 5.52 -5.60 34.24
C ILE A 717 6.78 -5.33 33.42
N ILE A 718 7.76 -6.18 33.55
CA ILE A 718 9.06 -6.08 32.92
C ILE A 718 9.16 -7.18 31.87
N ASP A 719 9.54 -6.84 30.64
CA ASP A 719 9.65 -7.81 29.55
C ASP A 719 10.94 -7.58 28.76
N ILE A 720 11.68 -8.68 28.55
CA ILE A 720 12.94 -8.65 27.82
C ILE A 720 12.66 -8.40 26.34
N ASP A 721 13.23 -7.34 25.81
CA ASP A 721 13.03 -6.93 24.43
C ASP A 721 13.58 -7.98 23.45
N ASP A 722 12.72 -8.43 22.52
CA ASP A 722 13.07 -9.41 21.47
C ASP A 722 13.68 -10.72 21.98
N PHE A 723 13.32 -11.18 23.20
CA PHE A 723 13.86 -12.38 23.83
C PHE A 723 13.72 -13.63 22.95
N ARG A 724 12.67 -13.73 22.14
CA ARG A 724 12.49 -14.83 21.19
C ARG A 724 13.60 -14.87 20.14
N SER A 725 14.00 -13.69 19.63
CA SER A 725 15.12 -13.55 18.68
C SER A 725 16.47 -13.87 19.32
N TYR A 726 16.62 -13.50 20.61
CA TYR A 726 17.80 -13.87 21.40
C TYR A 726 17.93 -15.39 21.54
N ASN A 727 16.83 -16.08 21.91
CA ASN A 727 16.80 -17.54 22.01
C ASN A 727 17.06 -18.24 20.66
N ALA A 728 16.61 -17.66 19.57
CA ALA A 728 16.87 -18.18 18.23
C ALA A 728 18.36 -18.09 17.85
N ALA A 729 19.06 -17.05 18.31
CA ALA A 729 20.47 -16.83 18.03
C ALA A 729 21.40 -17.62 18.95
N TYR A 730 21.10 -17.68 20.27
CA TYR A 730 21.99 -18.24 21.30
C TYR A 730 21.53 -19.59 21.88
N GLY A 731 20.42 -20.12 21.39
CA GLY A 731 19.80 -21.35 21.89
C GLY A 731 19.10 -21.18 23.25
N LEU A 732 18.41 -22.24 23.68
CA LEU A 732 17.68 -22.24 24.95
C LEU A 732 18.60 -22.06 26.17
N GLN A 733 19.78 -22.66 26.15
CA GLN A 733 20.77 -22.51 27.24
C GLN A 733 21.27 -21.09 27.40
N GLY A 734 21.51 -20.38 26.28
CA GLY A 734 21.86 -18.96 26.30
C GLY A 734 20.71 -18.10 26.85
N GLY A 735 19.47 -18.43 26.47
CA GLY A 735 18.29 -17.77 27.01
C GLY A 735 18.09 -18.00 28.50
N ASP A 736 18.34 -19.21 28.98
CA ASP A 736 18.25 -19.55 30.41
C ASP A 736 19.27 -18.76 31.25
N LEU A 737 20.51 -18.67 30.80
CA LEU A 737 21.55 -17.83 31.44
C LEU A 737 21.16 -16.34 31.44
N CYS A 738 20.62 -15.82 30.33
CA CYS A 738 20.14 -14.46 30.26
C CYS A 738 19.01 -14.19 31.28
N LEU A 739 18.08 -15.13 31.42
CA LEU A 739 17.00 -15.06 32.40
C LEU A 739 17.53 -15.09 33.84
N GLN A 740 18.53 -15.92 34.16
CA GLN A 740 19.17 -15.98 35.47
C GLN A 740 19.83 -14.64 35.82
N TRP A 741 20.67 -14.09 34.96
CA TRP A 741 21.34 -12.80 35.21
C TRP A 741 20.38 -11.66 35.40
N ILE A 742 19.33 -11.58 34.59
CA ILE A 742 18.30 -10.57 34.73
C ILE A 742 17.50 -10.81 36.01
N GLY A 743 17.18 -12.06 36.32
CA GLY A 743 16.50 -12.45 37.55
C GLY A 743 17.27 -12.03 38.81
N GLU A 744 18.58 -12.31 38.87
CA GLU A 744 19.43 -11.85 39.97
C GLU A 744 19.38 -10.34 40.20
N VAL A 745 19.52 -9.57 39.11
CA VAL A 745 19.43 -8.09 39.17
C VAL A 745 18.07 -7.64 39.69
N LEU A 746 17.00 -8.22 39.12
CA LEU A 746 15.63 -7.87 39.55
C LEU A 746 15.35 -8.22 40.99
N THR A 747 15.91 -9.34 41.51
CA THR A 747 15.80 -9.74 42.93
C THR A 747 16.48 -8.70 43.82
N VAL A 748 17.73 -8.35 43.51
CA VAL A 748 18.47 -7.34 44.30
C VAL A 748 17.73 -6.00 44.33
N VAL A 749 17.24 -5.54 43.17
CA VAL A 749 16.47 -4.28 43.13
C VAL A 749 15.16 -4.38 43.90
N SER A 750 14.45 -5.51 43.83
CA SER A 750 13.19 -5.70 44.54
C SER A 750 13.41 -5.68 46.06
N GLU A 751 14.47 -6.29 46.58
CA GLU A 751 14.82 -6.29 48.00
C GLU A 751 15.17 -4.88 48.50
N GLN A 752 15.90 -4.08 47.73
CA GLN A 752 16.28 -2.71 48.09
C GLN A 752 15.07 -1.78 48.24
N HIS A 753 13.97 -2.09 47.57
CA HIS A 753 12.75 -1.26 47.50
C HIS A 753 11.56 -1.89 48.23
N GLU A 754 11.80 -2.96 49.04
CA GLU A 754 10.76 -3.71 49.74
C GLU A 754 9.61 -4.17 48.80
N ALA A 755 9.97 -4.48 47.56
CA ALA A 755 9.03 -4.90 46.54
C ALA A 755 9.04 -6.44 46.43
N GLN A 756 7.95 -7.00 45.92
CA GLN A 756 7.87 -8.43 45.67
C GLN A 756 7.89 -8.68 44.15
N ILE A 757 8.73 -9.61 43.72
CA ILE A 757 8.93 -9.94 42.32
C ILE A 757 8.52 -11.38 42.06
N SER A 758 8.14 -11.65 40.82
CA SER A 758 7.79 -12.97 40.30
C SER A 758 8.15 -13.10 38.85
N ARG A 759 8.41 -14.32 38.39
CA ARG A 759 8.52 -14.62 36.97
C ARG A 759 7.22 -15.21 36.43
N LEU A 760 6.65 -14.61 35.36
CA LEU A 760 5.42 -15.10 34.74
C LEU A 760 5.65 -16.24 33.76
N GLY A 761 6.85 -16.32 33.20
CA GLY A 761 7.22 -17.24 32.13
C GLY A 761 7.82 -16.53 30.92
N GLY A 762 8.56 -17.29 30.09
CA GLY A 762 9.31 -16.67 29.01
C GLY A 762 10.28 -15.61 29.53
N GLY A 763 10.29 -14.43 28.93
CA GLY A 763 11.12 -13.27 29.33
C GLY A 763 10.38 -12.21 30.15
N THR A 764 9.23 -12.55 30.79
CA THR A 764 8.37 -11.58 31.48
C THR A 764 8.40 -11.77 32.99
N PHE A 765 8.56 -10.65 33.71
CA PHE A 765 8.55 -10.59 35.17
C PHE A 765 7.51 -9.59 35.63
N MET A 766 7.02 -9.76 36.89
CA MET A 766 6.11 -8.82 37.56
C MET A 766 6.69 -8.41 38.90
N LEU A 767 6.56 -7.13 39.21
CA LEU A 767 6.98 -6.57 40.50
C LEU A 767 5.83 -5.74 41.10
N LYS A 768 5.46 -6.00 42.36
CA LYS A 768 4.41 -5.25 43.08
C LYS A 768 4.96 -4.43 44.21
N LEU A 769 4.30 -3.30 44.50
CA LEU A 769 4.67 -2.30 45.52
C LEU A 769 3.43 -1.87 46.29
N LYS A 770 3.41 -2.04 47.58
CA LYS A 770 2.33 -1.55 48.47
C LYS A 770 2.64 -0.11 48.90
N SER A 771 1.63 0.74 49.01
CA SER A 771 1.74 2.13 49.47
C SER A 771 2.72 2.99 48.65
N THR A 772 2.64 2.94 47.32
CA THR A 772 3.54 3.60 46.40
C THR A 772 2.86 4.74 45.63
N THR A 773 3.66 5.61 44.99
CA THR A 773 3.17 6.66 44.10
C THR A 773 3.60 6.36 42.65
N SER A 774 2.86 6.88 41.66
CA SER A 774 3.23 6.73 40.24
C SER A 774 4.63 7.28 39.95
N GLU A 775 5.04 8.37 40.62
CA GLU A 775 6.39 8.93 40.47
C GLU A 775 7.49 8.00 41.03
N TYR A 776 7.24 7.35 42.18
CA TYR A 776 8.18 6.38 42.74
C TYR A 776 8.26 5.12 41.89
N ALA A 777 7.12 4.61 41.47
CA ALA A 777 7.05 3.45 40.55
C ALA A 777 7.76 3.75 39.21
N ALA A 778 7.65 4.97 38.67
CA ALA A 778 8.34 5.37 37.47
C ALA A 778 9.87 5.44 37.65
N LYS A 779 10.34 5.94 38.80
CA LYS A 779 11.78 5.96 39.13
C LYS A 779 12.33 4.55 39.25
N LEU A 780 11.61 3.66 39.91
CA LEU A 780 12.01 2.24 40.07
C LEU A 780 12.00 1.52 38.72
N ALA A 781 11.00 1.75 37.88
CA ALA A 781 10.93 1.18 36.54
C ALA A 781 12.14 1.60 35.67
N GLU A 782 12.53 2.88 35.75
CA GLU A 782 13.72 3.38 35.02
C GLU A 782 15.03 2.87 35.64
N GLU A 783 15.09 2.66 36.93
CA GLU A 783 16.21 2.03 37.63
C GLU A 783 16.41 0.58 37.18
N ILE A 784 15.36 -0.21 37.17
CA ILE A 784 15.34 -1.58 36.64
C ILE A 784 15.89 -1.61 35.22
N ARG A 785 15.36 -0.75 34.34
CA ARG A 785 15.80 -0.67 32.95
C ARG A 785 17.30 -0.39 32.84
N ARG A 786 17.80 0.56 33.63
CA ARG A 786 19.23 0.91 33.64
C ARG A 786 20.12 -0.21 34.16
N HIS A 787 19.69 -0.91 35.22
CA HIS A 787 20.47 -2.01 35.77
C HIS A 787 20.54 -3.19 34.80
N VAL A 788 19.45 -3.54 34.12
CA VAL A 788 19.51 -4.56 33.09
C VAL A 788 20.39 -4.14 31.89
N LEU A 789 20.28 -2.88 31.45
CA LEU A 789 21.16 -2.36 30.42
C LEU A 789 22.65 -2.39 30.80
N ALA A 790 22.96 -2.18 32.10
CA ALA A 790 24.32 -2.21 32.64
C ALA A 790 24.95 -3.61 32.64
N LEU A 791 24.16 -4.67 32.53
CA LEU A 791 24.65 -6.04 32.37
C LEU A 791 25.40 -6.26 31.04
N GLN A 792 25.19 -5.38 30.04
CA GLN A 792 25.84 -5.43 28.73
C GLN A 792 25.79 -6.82 28.09
N ILE A 793 24.69 -7.56 28.28
CA ILE A 793 24.47 -8.87 27.66
C ILE A 793 24.47 -8.70 26.14
N GLN A 794 25.45 -9.26 25.47
CA GLN A 794 25.63 -9.10 24.02
C GLN A 794 24.49 -9.74 23.23
N ARG A 795 24.03 -9.02 22.21
CA ARG A 795 23.01 -9.48 21.27
C ARG A 795 23.55 -9.34 19.86
N GLU A 796 23.72 -10.45 19.14
CA GLU A 796 24.05 -10.43 17.71
C GLU A 796 22.82 -10.01 16.90
N LEU A 797 22.98 -8.86 16.20
CA LEU A 797 22.20 -8.40 15.05
C LEU A 797 20.75 -7.94 15.25
N THR A 798 20.50 -6.72 14.77
CA THR A 798 19.25 -6.07 14.41
C THR A 798 18.52 -5.26 15.50
N GLY A 799 19.25 -4.38 16.18
CA GLY A 799 18.60 -3.33 17.00
C GLY A 799 19.60 -2.22 17.35
N PRO A 800 19.11 -1.04 17.78
CA PRO A 800 19.94 0.16 17.93
C PRO A 800 21.05 0.09 18.99
N SER A 801 21.13 -0.95 19.84
CA SER A 801 22.10 -1.00 20.94
C SER A 801 23.03 -2.20 20.97
N GLY A 802 22.81 -3.26 20.22
CA GLY A 802 23.65 -4.48 20.26
C GLY A 802 23.69 -5.24 21.60
N VAL A 803 22.83 -4.87 22.57
CA VAL A 803 22.72 -5.50 23.89
C VAL A 803 21.26 -5.81 24.22
N VAL A 804 21.05 -6.74 25.13
CA VAL A 804 19.71 -7.07 25.65
C VAL A 804 19.19 -5.89 26.48
N THR A 805 17.94 -5.52 26.25
CA THR A 805 17.22 -4.47 26.96
C THR A 805 15.90 -4.98 27.49
N VAL A 806 15.28 -4.23 28.38
CA VAL A 806 13.92 -4.49 28.87
C VAL A 806 13.03 -3.30 28.64
N SER A 807 11.78 -3.57 28.34
CA SER A 807 10.70 -2.59 28.41
C SER A 807 9.91 -2.80 29.70
N VAL A 808 9.54 -1.72 30.36
CA VAL A 808 8.80 -1.75 31.62
C VAL A 808 7.49 -0.98 31.48
N GLY A 809 6.39 -1.63 31.78
CA GLY A 809 5.08 -0.98 31.88
C GLY A 809 4.57 -1.03 33.31
N GLY A 810 4.08 0.07 33.86
CA GLY A 810 3.61 0.13 35.22
C GLY A 810 2.29 0.87 35.38
N ALA A 811 1.59 0.54 36.44
CA ALA A 811 0.41 1.28 36.88
C ALA A 811 0.36 1.34 38.40
N VAL A 812 -0.21 2.44 38.94
CA VAL A 812 -0.48 2.61 40.36
C VAL A 812 -1.95 2.97 40.54
N LEU A 813 -2.65 2.20 41.36
CA LEU A 813 -4.05 2.43 41.68
C LEU A 813 -4.28 2.45 43.21
N VAL A 814 -5.23 3.23 43.62
CA VAL A 814 -5.85 3.08 44.95
C VAL A 814 -7.06 2.17 44.77
N PRO A 815 -7.12 0.96 45.39
CA PRO A 815 -8.24 0.07 45.23
C PRO A 815 -9.58 0.72 45.64
N GLU A 816 -10.61 0.48 44.84
CA GLU A 816 -12.00 0.90 45.06
C GLU A 816 -12.91 -0.31 44.83
N GLU A 817 -14.12 -0.31 45.44
CA GLU A 817 -15.08 -1.45 45.37
C GLU A 817 -15.53 -1.82 43.92
N LEU A 818 -15.34 -0.92 42.97
CA LEU A 818 -15.72 -1.12 41.56
C LEU A 818 -14.63 -1.75 40.68
N PHE A 819 -13.41 -1.89 41.20
CA PHE A 819 -12.24 -2.41 40.49
C PHE A 819 -11.68 -3.63 41.21
N ASP A 820 -10.93 -4.46 40.44
CA ASP A 820 -10.22 -5.61 40.99
C ASP A 820 -8.71 -5.58 40.61
N ALA A 821 -7.94 -6.53 41.16
CA ALA A 821 -6.52 -6.62 40.84
C ALA A 821 -6.22 -6.84 39.36
N SER A 822 -7.19 -7.34 38.59
CA SER A 822 -7.06 -7.53 37.13
C SER A 822 -7.00 -6.20 36.37
N ASP A 823 -7.70 -5.17 36.87
CA ASP A 823 -7.65 -3.82 36.27
C ASP A 823 -6.26 -3.21 36.39
N LEU A 824 -5.56 -3.43 37.51
CA LEU A 824 -4.18 -3.01 37.69
C LEU A 824 -3.24 -3.72 36.73
N ILE A 825 -3.43 -5.03 36.54
CA ILE A 825 -2.65 -5.83 35.57
C ILE A 825 -2.90 -5.33 34.14
N GLU A 826 -4.15 -5.03 33.80
CA GLU A 826 -4.50 -4.54 32.44
C GLU A 826 -3.87 -3.17 32.16
N LYS A 827 -3.93 -2.23 33.08
CA LYS A 827 -3.30 -0.92 32.95
C LYS A 827 -1.78 -1.02 32.79
N ALA A 828 -1.12 -1.81 33.63
CA ALA A 828 0.31 -2.05 33.53
C ALA A 828 0.69 -2.73 32.21
N SER A 829 -0.13 -3.66 31.72
CA SER A 829 0.06 -4.32 30.42
C SER A 829 -0.07 -3.35 29.24
N ARG A 830 -1.03 -2.42 29.28
CA ARG A 830 -1.18 -1.36 28.27
C ARG A 830 0.04 -0.43 28.26
N ALA A 831 0.52 -0.03 29.45
CA ALA A 831 1.74 0.78 29.57
C ALA A 831 2.97 0.05 28.98
N LEU A 832 3.09 -1.27 29.21
CA LEU A 832 4.16 -2.08 28.59
C LEU A 832 4.03 -2.14 27.08
N ALA A 833 2.83 -2.34 26.55
CA ALA A 833 2.58 -2.34 25.10
C ALA A 833 2.95 -1.00 24.47
N GLN A 834 2.64 0.11 25.15
CA GLN A 834 3.05 1.45 24.74
C GLN A 834 4.57 1.59 24.75
N ALA A 835 5.26 1.16 25.83
CA ALA A 835 6.73 1.18 25.92
C ALA A 835 7.39 0.43 24.75
N LYS A 836 6.83 -0.72 24.37
CA LYS A 836 7.30 -1.51 23.22
C LYS A 836 7.03 -0.83 21.89
N SER A 837 5.86 -0.23 21.69
CA SER A 837 5.48 0.45 20.44
C SER A 837 6.28 1.73 20.18
N GLU A 838 6.64 2.46 21.24
CA GLU A 838 7.42 3.70 21.17
C GLU A 838 8.93 3.49 20.96
N GLY A 839 9.40 2.25 20.78
CA GLY A 839 10.79 1.93 20.41
C GLY A 839 11.56 1.11 21.42
N LYS A 840 10.89 0.46 22.37
CA LYS A 840 11.49 -0.44 23.38
C LYS A 840 12.51 0.25 24.31
N ASN A 841 13.19 -0.52 25.19
CA ASN A 841 14.23 -0.02 26.11
C ASN A 841 13.78 1.24 26.85
N ARG A 842 12.60 1.22 27.42
CA ARG A 842 12.00 2.33 28.17
C ARG A 842 11.02 1.88 29.24
N ALA A 843 10.72 2.78 30.17
CA ALA A 843 9.73 2.59 31.20
C ALA A 843 8.56 3.57 31.01
N ILE A 844 7.33 3.08 31.09
CA ILE A 844 6.11 3.88 31.09
C ILE A 844 5.27 3.46 32.27
N VAL A 845 4.89 4.42 33.14
CA VAL A 845 4.04 4.18 34.34
C VAL A 845 2.86 5.14 34.27
N VAL A 846 1.65 4.63 34.41
CA VAL A 846 0.38 5.35 34.35
C VAL A 846 -0.35 5.34 35.70
#